data_bedf856e6cf6981ed526a29bea1cb3de
#
_entry.id   bedf856e6cf6981ed526a29bea1cb3de
#
_cell.length_a   1.000
_cell.length_b   1.000
_cell.length_c   1.000
_cell.angle_alpha   90.00
_cell.angle_beta   90.00
_cell.angle_gamma   90.00
#
_symmetry.space_group_name_H-M   'P 1'
#
loop_
_entity.id
_entity.type
_entity.pdbx_description
1 polymer ?
#
loop_
_entity_poly.entity_id
_entity_poly.type
_entity_poly.pdbx_seq_one_letter_code
_entity_poly.pdbx_strand_id
1 'polypeptide(L)'
;MFRRYRVSVIIHRSVTRGCYRGWSEGKIDVTTTYDKNHWENVNVWTFDVVCLTRLGVQCRQFDPVSGPFSMNNERKNEGSVYSVGSQNHLVPIRSRKTFFKKKSQISNLLLIILFVLVGALSITVMILAVLYGCKNMMKICDSEDCVRIAASLKESMNESVNPCDDFYQYACGRWPQEHPIPDSSLTNSWFSERSNRMYRKIRDLLMVNISASEVPWAVMQAKTLFTSCMDVYTVNELNLSPMFDLLKLLNLPMIPLVTKKTTNYIEQLASVKKILDLDIFFGFEVIPDPKNKSKNILYLHLPIRSNPFLTDKELEKRLQTIRSRLRKLDELDDEVMLSENEDAELIYMVDVIKYIINNGSDNKCSSDNESIFEDEVLKDFVKEIYNISNLFYDMTRADQNQSISVESLSDSDYMLVDDLQKLTDDYVIDSNLSLTPTPIWRPFIEFIFEGIDKLDLDNKDKVLIGNLEYLKDVALLLACFEEEALGIYVWWTVVDIVVPHASEKLRDIWNKYVSKVTDVEVVGESKSLFCGSIVNKLMGMAVSWMFVDPTFHENKVNKVQEMLEDIREAFGSLVAKTDWMDQLTKTATLKKSHKMEYEIGFPTWLFNEEKLNEYYEGIDLSETRYLANMVQIVQVQLIKTWTSLHDENIFNESYWATDPTDVNAFHTFQLNHITIPAGILQFPFYELGLEALNYGAIGTVLGHELTHGFDTSGRLYDGDGNLRQWWTNKTILEYSDRTQCFIDHYNTYYEVDDYIDGELTLGENIADNGGLREAIVAYKRWKARHGHEPLLPGFTQFTHEQLLFLSFAHLWCESYTATSLKWMMEDSHCPGHVRLQAVLRNSKEFSTAWNCPAGSTMNPSKKCRLW
;
A
#
# COMPACT_ATOMS: atom_id res chain seq x y z
N MET A 1 -4.41 25.94 -9.39
CA MET A 1 -4.48 26.96 -8.32
C MET A 1 -5.67 27.90 -8.46
N PHE A 2 -5.84 28.67 -9.55
CA PHE A 2 -6.99 29.60 -9.67
C PHE A 2 -8.39 28.93 -9.79
N ARG A 3 -8.52 27.70 -10.23
CA ARG A 3 -9.79 26.96 -10.26
C ARG A 3 -10.19 26.42 -8.87
N ARG A 4 -9.22 25.96 -8.07
CA ARG A 4 -9.48 25.42 -6.71
C ARG A 4 -9.96 26.51 -5.74
N TYR A 5 -9.36 27.69 -5.76
CA TYR A 5 -9.79 28.82 -4.94
C TYR A 5 -11.23 29.31 -5.23
N ARG A 6 -11.73 29.16 -6.45
CA ARG A 6 -13.11 29.53 -6.78
C ARG A 6 -14.13 28.50 -6.30
N VAL A 7 -13.77 27.22 -6.28
CA VAL A 7 -14.66 26.16 -5.79
C VAL A 7 -14.77 26.24 -4.28
N SER A 8 -13.67 26.39 -3.55
CA SER A 8 -13.68 26.57 -2.09
C SER A 8 -14.50 27.81 -1.65
N VAL A 9 -14.36 28.93 -2.34
CA VAL A 9 -15.15 30.15 -2.05
C VAL A 9 -16.63 29.96 -2.39
N ILE A 10 -16.98 29.13 -3.37
CA ILE A 10 -18.39 28.85 -3.71
C ILE A 10 -19.01 27.87 -2.67
N ILE A 11 -18.30 26.86 -2.22
CA ILE A 11 -18.72 25.96 -1.15
C ILE A 11 -18.88 26.75 0.16
N HIS A 12 -17.91 27.58 0.52
CA HIS A 12 -18.01 28.48 1.67
C HIS A 12 -19.24 29.41 1.60
N ARG A 13 -19.59 29.93 0.43
CA ARG A 13 -20.79 30.76 0.24
C ARG A 13 -22.10 29.96 0.24
N SER A 14 -22.09 28.69 -0.20
CA SER A 14 -23.29 27.87 -0.16
C SER A 14 -23.55 27.30 1.25
N VAL A 15 -22.52 26.84 1.92
CA VAL A 15 -22.58 26.34 3.30
C VAL A 15 -22.99 27.47 4.29
N THR A 16 -22.38 28.65 4.18
CA THR A 16 -22.75 29.79 5.02
C THR A 16 -24.13 30.39 4.70
N ARG A 17 -24.71 30.15 3.53
CA ARG A 17 -26.07 30.53 3.22
C ARG A 17 -27.12 29.46 3.54
N GLY A 18 -26.69 28.21 3.69
CA GLY A 18 -27.51 27.06 4.04
C GLY A 18 -27.71 26.88 5.54
N CYS A 19 -26.84 27.43 6.36
CA CYS A 19 -27.07 27.47 7.81
C CYS A 19 -28.29 28.32 8.12
N TYR A 20 -29.47 27.74 8.08
CA TYR A 20 -30.71 28.23 8.57
C TYR A 20 -31.63 29.07 7.76
N ARG A 21 -32.56 28.45 7.19
CA ARG A 21 -34.00 28.60 7.36
C ARG A 21 -34.68 27.56 6.49
N GLY A 22 -35.29 26.58 7.16
CA GLY A 22 -36.31 25.69 6.61
C GLY A 22 -36.18 25.40 5.11
N TRP A 23 -35.64 24.31 4.74
CA TRP A 23 -35.65 23.81 3.38
C TRP A 23 -37.10 23.61 2.93
N SER A 24 -37.75 24.71 2.47
CA SER A 24 -38.91 24.62 1.67
C SER A 24 -38.48 24.91 0.24
N GLU A 25 -38.63 23.91 -0.63
CA GLU A 25 -38.62 23.98 -2.08
C GLU A 25 -38.19 25.33 -2.68
N GLY A 26 -36.94 25.47 -3.02
CA GLY A 26 -36.41 26.57 -3.79
C GLY A 26 -35.37 26.03 -4.77
N LYS A 27 -35.81 25.67 -5.97
CA LYS A 27 -34.91 25.52 -7.12
C LYS A 27 -34.06 26.78 -7.20
N ILE A 28 -32.77 26.66 -6.96
CA ILE A 28 -31.82 27.73 -7.29
C ILE A 28 -31.49 27.56 -8.78
N ASP A 29 -32.23 28.28 -9.63
CA ASP A 29 -31.84 28.51 -11.00
C ASP A 29 -30.53 29.30 -11.00
N VAL A 30 -29.40 28.64 -11.08
CA VAL A 30 -28.12 29.26 -11.44
C VAL A 30 -28.07 29.37 -12.94
N THR A 31 -28.77 30.38 -13.48
CA THR A 31 -28.52 30.83 -14.84
C THR A 31 -27.18 31.52 -14.88
N THR A 32 -26.12 30.74 -15.16
CA THR A 32 -24.87 31.31 -15.65
C THR A 32 -25.08 31.79 -17.08
N THR A 33 -25.42 33.05 -17.24
CA THR A 33 -25.29 33.70 -18.54
C THR A 33 -23.81 33.79 -18.89
N TYR A 34 -23.36 32.89 -19.73
CA TYR A 34 -22.05 32.97 -20.38
C TYR A 34 -22.13 34.10 -21.41
N ASP A 35 -21.52 35.21 -21.10
CA ASP A 35 -21.29 36.27 -22.10
C ASP A 35 -20.07 35.86 -22.96
N LYS A 36 -20.38 35.31 -24.13
CA LYS A 36 -19.43 34.85 -25.14
C LYS A 36 -18.49 35.95 -25.67
N ASN A 37 -18.74 37.20 -25.33
CA ASN A 37 -18.01 38.32 -25.93
C ASN A 37 -16.79 38.80 -25.10
N HIS A 38 -16.45 38.16 -23.98
CA HIS A 38 -15.32 38.60 -23.14
C HIS A 38 -14.06 37.75 -23.27
N TRP A 39 -14.04 36.73 -24.15
CA TRP A 39 -12.89 35.86 -24.33
C TRP A 39 -12.04 36.18 -25.59
N GLU A 40 -12.43 37.13 -26.44
CA GLU A 40 -11.67 37.44 -27.63
C GLU A 40 -10.50 38.42 -27.42
N ASN A 41 -10.26 38.90 -26.19
CA ASN A 41 -9.18 39.89 -25.95
C ASN A 41 -8.15 39.51 -24.87
N VAL A 42 -7.89 38.23 -24.67
CA VAL A 42 -6.70 37.81 -23.95
C VAL A 42 -5.72 37.19 -24.95
N ASN A 43 -4.92 38.02 -25.55
CA ASN A 43 -3.81 37.61 -26.40
C ASN A 43 -2.75 36.88 -25.56
N VAL A 44 -2.81 35.57 -25.55
CA VAL A 44 -1.80 34.65 -24.98
C VAL A 44 -0.50 34.67 -25.78
N TRP A 45 -0.44 35.42 -26.91
CA TRP A 45 0.68 35.45 -27.84
C TRP A 45 1.75 36.49 -27.56
N THR A 46 1.63 37.31 -26.53
CA THR A 46 2.63 38.33 -26.20
C THR A 46 3.73 37.86 -25.24
N PHE A 47 3.70 36.64 -24.72
CA PHE A 47 4.75 36.18 -23.81
C PHE A 47 5.91 35.46 -24.49
N ASP A 48 5.72 34.85 -25.64
CA ASP A 48 6.79 34.10 -26.32
C ASP A 48 7.71 34.97 -27.21
N VAL A 49 7.32 36.19 -27.53
CA VAL A 49 8.13 37.05 -28.38
C VAL A 49 9.09 37.95 -27.60
N VAL A 50 8.86 38.16 -26.31
CA VAL A 50 9.69 39.08 -25.51
C VAL A 50 10.94 38.40 -24.92
N CYS A 51 10.97 37.08 -24.84
CA CYS A 51 12.13 36.35 -24.30
C CYS A 51 13.25 36.06 -25.31
N LEU A 52 13.00 36.21 -26.63
CA LEU A 52 13.98 35.86 -27.67
C LEU A 52 14.84 37.05 -28.18
N THR A 53 14.58 38.27 -27.71
CA THR A 53 15.31 39.46 -28.18
C THR A 53 16.36 40.01 -27.22
N ARG A 54 16.68 39.35 -26.12
CA ARG A 54 17.65 39.87 -25.12
C ARG A 54 18.91 39.06 -24.86
N LEU A 55 19.16 37.98 -25.58
CA LEU A 55 20.44 37.29 -25.49
C LEU A 55 21.08 37.18 -26.86
N GLY A 56 21.84 38.23 -27.19
CA GLY A 56 22.73 38.24 -28.33
C GLY A 56 23.90 37.27 -28.10
N VAL A 57 23.84 36.11 -28.70
CA VAL A 57 24.99 35.21 -28.90
C VAL A 57 24.98 34.81 -30.37
N GLN A 58 25.96 35.30 -31.12
CA GLN A 58 26.21 34.92 -32.50
C GLN A 58 26.61 33.44 -32.60
N CYS A 59 25.79 32.64 -33.27
CA CYS A 59 26.21 31.34 -33.78
C CYS A 59 26.97 31.55 -35.09
N ARG A 60 28.23 31.14 -35.13
CA ARG A 60 28.96 30.94 -36.39
C ARG A 60 28.57 29.57 -36.97
N GLN A 61 28.08 29.62 -38.19
CA GLN A 61 27.95 28.47 -39.08
C GLN A 61 29.35 27.88 -39.37
N PHE A 62 29.45 26.58 -39.38
CA PHE A 62 30.49 25.85 -40.11
C PHE A 62 29.82 24.81 -41.00
N ASP A 63 30.09 24.98 -42.30
CA ASP A 63 29.69 24.09 -43.39
C ASP A 63 30.54 22.80 -43.39
N PRO A 64 30.06 21.74 -44.02
CA PRO A 64 30.73 20.44 -44.00
C PRO A 64 31.76 20.32 -45.10
N VAL A 65 32.95 19.87 -44.78
CA VAL A 65 33.94 19.50 -45.80
C VAL A 65 34.14 17.99 -45.73
N SER A 66 33.83 17.41 -46.85
CA SER A 66 34.07 16.01 -47.25
C SER A 66 35.58 15.76 -47.55
N GLY A 67 36.09 14.62 -47.18
CA GLY A 67 37.33 14.06 -47.79
C GLY A 67 38.13 13.15 -46.89
N PRO A 68 38.61 12.06 -47.46
CA PRO A 68 39.21 10.96 -46.70
C PRO A 68 40.70 11.11 -46.56
N PHE A 69 41.28 10.80 -45.47
CA PHE A 69 42.70 10.57 -45.35
C PHE A 69 43.03 9.26 -44.62
N SER A 70 43.78 8.51 -45.39
CA SER A 70 44.50 7.29 -45.12
C SER A 70 45.83 7.57 -44.37
N MET A 71 46.34 6.53 -43.73
CA MET A 71 47.74 6.22 -43.39
C MET A 71 48.41 7.04 -42.28
N ASN A 72 49.19 6.53 -41.46
CA ASN A 72 50.44 5.75 -41.52
C ASN A 72 50.84 5.30 -40.08
N ASN A 73 51.19 4.08 -39.86
CA ASN A 73 52.57 3.57 -39.96
C ASN A 73 53.59 4.21 -39.04
N GLU A 74 54.19 3.39 -38.24
CA GLU A 74 55.66 3.17 -38.09
C GLU A 74 55.91 2.10 -37.03
N ARG A 75 56.44 0.98 -37.47
CA ARG A 75 57.82 0.44 -37.73
C ARG A 75 58.67 0.29 -36.50
N LYS A 76 59.23 -0.91 -36.38
CA LYS A 76 60.59 -1.32 -36.74
C LYS A 76 60.77 -2.81 -36.53
N ASN A 77 61.21 -3.51 -37.52
CA ASN A 77 62.50 -3.93 -38.05
C ASN A 77 63.17 -5.02 -37.18
N GLU A 78 63.76 -6.07 -37.71
CA GLU A 78 64.68 -6.34 -38.82
C GLU A 78 64.64 -7.86 -39.11
N GLY A 79 64.66 -8.33 -40.23
CA GLY A 79 65.66 -8.35 -41.35
C GLY A 79 66.28 -9.77 -41.38
N SER A 80 66.48 -10.45 -42.38
CA SER A 80 66.94 -10.21 -43.71
C SER A 80 66.77 -11.42 -44.62
N VAL A 81 66.65 -11.09 -45.87
CA VAL A 81 66.61 -11.93 -47.08
C VAL A 81 68.01 -12.40 -47.44
N TYR A 82 68.11 -13.56 -48.08
CA TYR A 82 68.92 -13.74 -49.33
C TYR A 82 68.54 -15.02 -50.07
N SER A 83 68.22 -14.84 -51.36
CA SER A 83 68.04 -15.80 -52.39
C SER A 83 69.34 -15.91 -53.20
N VAL A 84 69.37 -16.88 -54.14
CA VAL A 84 70.20 -17.09 -55.34
C VAL A 84 71.07 -18.32 -55.18
N GLY A 85 70.88 -19.26 -55.98
CA GLY A 85 71.19 -19.51 -57.41
C GLY A 85 71.90 -20.76 -57.64
N SER A 86 71.35 -21.51 -58.54
CA SER A 86 71.89 -22.60 -59.36
C SER A 86 73.40 -22.75 -59.47
N GLN A 87 73.89 -24.01 -59.48
CA GLN A 87 74.44 -24.73 -60.71
C GLN A 87 75.12 -26.06 -60.32
N ASN A 88 74.77 -27.08 -61.14
CA ASN A 88 75.37 -28.29 -61.45
C ASN A 88 76.85 -28.57 -61.06
N HIS A 89 77.13 -29.76 -60.54
CA HIS A 89 78.15 -30.67 -61.17
C HIS A 89 77.87 -32.08 -60.74
N LEU A 90 77.90 -32.96 -61.78
CA LEU A 90 77.82 -34.42 -61.83
C LEU A 90 79.20 -35.02 -61.39
N VAL A 91 79.15 -36.24 -60.92
CA VAL A 91 79.99 -37.41 -61.16
C VAL A 91 80.23 -38.21 -59.85
N PRO A 92 80.61 -39.51 -59.86
CA PRO A 92 79.70 -40.68 -59.92
C PRO A 92 79.87 -41.67 -58.77
N ILE A 93 78.91 -42.52 -58.72
CA ILE A 93 78.82 -43.93 -58.27
C ILE A 93 80.06 -44.62 -57.68
N ARG A 94 79.93 -45.14 -56.47
CA ARG A 94 80.43 -46.47 -56.11
C ARG A 94 79.53 -47.12 -55.05
N SER A 95 79.00 -48.31 -55.42
CA SER A 95 78.19 -49.20 -54.63
C SER A 95 78.88 -49.70 -53.34
N ARG A 96 78.17 -49.69 -52.15
CA ARG A 96 78.35 -50.77 -51.21
C ARG A 96 76.98 -51.10 -50.57
N LYS A 97 76.48 -52.23 -50.98
CA LYS A 97 75.43 -52.98 -50.34
C LYS A 97 75.90 -53.40 -48.95
N THR A 98 75.01 -53.40 -48.02
CA THR A 98 74.86 -54.07 -46.70
C THR A 98 74.92 -53.15 -45.51
N PHE A 99 73.73 -52.64 -45.13
CA PHE A 99 73.43 -52.33 -43.74
C PHE A 99 71.94 -51.86 -43.51
N PHE A 100 70.99 -52.42 -44.32
CA PHE A 100 69.56 -51.87 -44.22
C PHE A 100 68.57 -52.91 -43.73
N LYS A 101 68.98 -53.95 -42.99
CA LYS A 101 67.92 -54.86 -42.45
C LYS A 101 67.63 -54.76 -40.97
N LYS A 102 68.28 -53.90 -40.17
CA LYS A 102 68.01 -53.71 -38.71
C LYS A 102 67.35 -52.36 -38.37
N LYS A 103 67.38 -51.38 -39.28
CA LYS A 103 66.73 -50.05 -39.07
C LYS A 103 65.23 -50.01 -39.37
N SER A 104 64.65 -50.89 -40.19
CA SER A 104 63.23 -50.89 -40.56
C SER A 104 62.35 -51.44 -39.45
N GLN A 105 62.81 -52.37 -38.63
CA GLN A 105 62.01 -52.90 -37.51
C GLN A 105 61.94 -51.93 -36.35
N ILE A 106 62.97 -51.17 -36.05
CA ILE A 106 62.96 -50.15 -34.99
C ILE A 106 62.11 -48.92 -35.41
N SER A 107 62.15 -48.56 -36.71
CA SER A 107 61.31 -47.47 -37.26
C SER A 107 59.82 -47.83 -37.22
N ASN A 108 59.49 -49.10 -37.58
CA ASN A 108 58.11 -49.56 -37.53
C ASN A 108 57.57 -49.67 -36.07
N LEU A 109 58.44 -50.11 -35.11
CA LEU A 109 58.08 -50.16 -33.69
C LEU A 109 57.87 -48.75 -33.12
N LEU A 110 58.72 -47.79 -33.47
CA LEU A 110 58.57 -46.38 -33.08
C LEU A 110 57.28 -45.75 -33.68
N LEU A 111 56.97 -46.08 -34.95
CA LEU A 111 55.69 -45.65 -35.59
C LEU A 111 54.44 -46.25 -34.89
N ILE A 112 54.52 -47.55 -34.55
CA ILE A 112 53.39 -48.16 -33.76
C ILE A 112 53.22 -47.53 -32.38
N ILE A 113 54.34 -47.28 -31.67
CA ILE A 113 54.32 -46.59 -30.36
C ILE A 113 53.75 -45.18 -30.52
N LEU A 114 54.12 -44.44 -31.57
CA LEU A 114 53.60 -43.11 -31.86
C LEU A 114 52.13 -43.14 -32.15
N PHE A 115 51.65 -44.11 -32.96
CA PHE A 115 50.20 -44.27 -33.23
C PHE A 115 49.43 -44.65 -31.97
N VAL A 116 49.93 -45.46 -31.06
CA VAL A 116 49.34 -45.83 -29.81
C VAL A 116 49.30 -44.61 -28.87
N LEU A 117 50.39 -43.81 -28.81
CA LEU A 117 50.38 -42.55 -28.00
C LEU A 117 49.42 -41.50 -28.54
N VAL A 118 49.37 -41.29 -29.85
CA VAL A 118 48.41 -40.38 -30.49
C VAL A 118 46.97 -40.85 -30.25
N GLY A 119 46.69 -42.14 -30.38
CA GLY A 119 45.39 -42.72 -30.06
C GLY A 119 45.02 -42.56 -28.62
N ALA A 120 45.92 -42.82 -27.68
CA ALA A 120 45.69 -42.57 -26.24
C ALA A 120 45.50 -41.12 -25.94
N LEU A 121 46.26 -40.21 -26.55
CA LEU A 121 46.06 -38.74 -26.37
C LEU A 121 44.73 -38.28 -26.94
N SER A 122 44.32 -38.82 -28.13
CA SER A 122 43.01 -38.47 -28.72
C SER A 122 41.85 -38.96 -27.84
N ILE A 123 41.96 -40.17 -27.29
CA ILE A 123 40.95 -40.69 -26.33
C ILE A 123 40.92 -39.83 -25.05
N THR A 124 42.08 -39.45 -24.53
CA THR A 124 42.17 -38.58 -23.34
C THR A 124 41.55 -37.20 -23.61
N VAL A 125 41.82 -36.58 -24.77
CA VAL A 125 41.21 -35.31 -25.18
C VAL A 125 39.70 -35.44 -25.35
N MET A 126 39.25 -36.57 -25.95
CA MET A 126 37.82 -36.83 -26.09
C MET A 126 37.13 -37.03 -24.76
N ILE A 127 37.74 -37.78 -23.83
CA ILE A 127 37.24 -37.94 -22.44
C ILE A 127 37.20 -36.59 -21.72
N LEU A 128 38.27 -35.78 -21.83
CA LEU A 128 38.32 -34.45 -21.23
C LEU A 128 37.27 -33.50 -21.86
N ALA A 129 37.06 -33.57 -23.17
CA ALA A 129 36.03 -32.80 -23.85
C ALA A 129 34.62 -33.21 -23.42
N VAL A 130 34.38 -34.53 -23.26
CA VAL A 130 33.09 -35.03 -22.72
C VAL A 130 32.91 -34.61 -21.25
N LEU A 131 33.92 -34.79 -20.42
CA LEU A 131 33.91 -34.38 -19.01
C LEU A 131 33.72 -32.86 -18.88
N TYR A 132 34.38 -32.07 -19.73
CA TYR A 132 34.18 -30.62 -19.79
C TYR A 132 32.79 -30.24 -20.28
N GLY A 133 32.28 -30.92 -21.28
CA GLY A 133 30.88 -30.75 -21.76
C GLY A 133 29.87 -31.14 -20.69
N CYS A 134 30.04 -32.29 -20.02
CA CYS A 134 29.15 -32.70 -18.92
C CYS A 134 29.22 -31.76 -17.70
N LYS A 135 30.41 -31.20 -17.41
CA LYS A 135 30.58 -30.23 -16.33
C LYS A 135 29.93 -28.87 -16.64
N ASN A 136 29.81 -28.53 -17.92
CA ASN A 136 29.19 -27.29 -18.37
C ASN A 136 27.72 -27.45 -18.80
N MET A 137 27.13 -28.64 -18.74
CA MET A 137 25.70 -28.81 -18.89
C MET A 137 25.01 -28.19 -17.67
N MET A 138 24.31 -27.09 -17.88
CA MET A 138 23.49 -26.49 -16.82
C MET A 138 22.49 -27.53 -16.33
N LYS A 139 22.46 -27.79 -15.04
CA LYS A 139 21.47 -28.67 -14.43
C LYS A 139 20.08 -28.01 -14.54
N ILE A 140 19.06 -28.84 -14.73
CA ILE A 140 17.68 -28.39 -14.59
C ILE A 140 17.31 -28.49 -13.10
N CYS A 141 16.63 -27.48 -12.57
CA CYS A 141 16.07 -27.51 -11.22
C CYS A 141 14.92 -28.51 -11.16
N ASP A 142 15.01 -29.48 -10.27
CA ASP A 142 14.02 -30.56 -10.06
C ASP A 142 13.33 -30.47 -8.71
N SER A 143 13.54 -29.37 -7.96
CA SER A 143 12.83 -29.14 -6.70
C SER A 143 11.34 -28.90 -6.93
N GLU A 144 10.54 -29.20 -5.92
CA GLU A 144 9.07 -28.96 -5.91
C GLU A 144 8.76 -27.51 -6.23
N ASP A 145 9.51 -26.57 -5.64
CA ASP A 145 9.32 -25.14 -5.82
C ASP A 145 9.55 -24.72 -7.28
N CYS A 146 10.64 -25.20 -7.90
CA CYS A 146 10.91 -24.94 -9.32
C CYS A 146 9.80 -25.48 -10.24
N VAL A 147 9.27 -26.66 -9.95
CA VAL A 147 8.18 -27.25 -10.73
C VAL A 147 6.89 -26.45 -10.55
N ARG A 148 6.58 -26.06 -9.32
CA ARG A 148 5.39 -25.28 -8.97
C ARG A 148 5.37 -23.93 -9.67
N ILE A 149 6.44 -23.15 -9.54
CA ILE A 149 6.50 -21.83 -10.17
C ILE A 149 6.53 -21.92 -11.70
N ALA A 150 7.20 -22.92 -12.26
CA ALA A 150 7.23 -23.13 -13.70
C ALA A 150 5.82 -23.44 -14.25
N ALA A 151 5.03 -24.25 -13.56
CA ALA A 151 3.64 -24.53 -13.92
C ALA A 151 2.81 -23.26 -13.86
N SER A 152 2.86 -22.52 -12.76
CA SER A 152 2.07 -21.31 -12.54
C SER A 152 2.40 -20.20 -13.56
N LEU A 153 3.69 -19.99 -13.90
CA LEU A 153 4.07 -19.07 -14.95
C LEU A 153 3.49 -19.49 -16.31
N LYS A 154 3.49 -20.79 -16.65
CA LYS A 154 2.91 -21.28 -17.91
C LYS A 154 1.39 -21.15 -17.98
N GLU A 155 0.69 -21.29 -16.87
CA GLU A 155 -0.75 -21.09 -16.78
C GLU A 155 -1.12 -19.63 -17.03
N SER A 156 -0.36 -18.68 -16.49
CA SER A 156 -0.65 -17.24 -16.60
C SER A 156 -0.22 -16.63 -17.94
N MET A 157 0.84 -17.16 -18.59
CA MET A 157 1.46 -16.57 -19.77
C MET A 157 0.64 -16.73 -21.04
N ASN A 158 0.62 -15.68 -21.86
CA ASN A 158 0.17 -15.72 -23.26
C ASN A 158 1.37 -15.54 -24.21
N GLU A 159 1.99 -16.64 -24.58
CA GLU A 159 3.19 -16.64 -25.44
C GLU A 159 2.93 -16.14 -26.87
N SER A 160 1.68 -15.90 -27.29
CA SER A 160 1.34 -15.34 -28.59
C SER A 160 1.56 -13.83 -28.67
N VAL A 161 1.67 -13.14 -27.55
CA VAL A 161 1.91 -11.71 -27.45
C VAL A 161 3.41 -11.43 -27.50
N ASN A 162 3.81 -10.35 -28.18
CA ASN A 162 5.21 -9.92 -28.18
C ASN A 162 5.54 -9.20 -26.88
N PRO A 163 6.52 -9.67 -26.08
CA PRO A 163 6.88 -9.07 -24.79
C PRO A 163 7.38 -7.61 -24.88
N CYS A 164 7.79 -7.14 -26.06
CA CYS A 164 8.22 -5.77 -26.29
C CYS A 164 7.06 -4.82 -26.66
N ASP A 165 5.90 -5.36 -26.97
CA ASP A 165 4.69 -4.57 -27.27
C ASP A 165 3.80 -4.46 -26.02
N ASP A 166 3.53 -5.59 -25.34
CA ASP A 166 2.75 -5.65 -24.11
C ASP A 166 3.25 -6.79 -23.19
N PHE A 167 4.05 -6.43 -22.18
CA PHE A 167 4.61 -7.44 -21.28
C PHE A 167 3.61 -7.96 -20.27
N TYR A 168 2.60 -7.16 -19.88
CA TYR A 168 1.56 -7.63 -18.98
C TYR A 168 0.73 -8.73 -19.66
N GLN A 169 0.25 -8.49 -20.89
CA GLN A 169 -0.48 -9.50 -21.62
C GLN A 169 0.38 -10.73 -21.96
N TYR A 170 1.70 -10.55 -22.15
CA TYR A 170 2.61 -11.68 -22.34
C TYR A 170 2.70 -12.55 -21.08
N ALA A 171 2.88 -11.96 -19.90
CA ALA A 171 3.09 -12.67 -18.64
C ALA A 171 1.80 -13.11 -17.94
N CYS A 172 0.72 -12.30 -18.02
CA CYS A 172 -0.54 -12.46 -17.28
C CYS A 172 -1.78 -12.66 -18.19
N GLY A 173 -1.61 -12.71 -19.54
CA GLY A 173 -2.75 -12.64 -20.46
C GLY A 173 -3.73 -13.81 -20.39
N ARG A 174 -3.39 -14.90 -19.71
CA ARG A 174 -4.27 -16.04 -19.43
C ARG A 174 -4.74 -16.10 -17.98
N TRP A 175 -4.24 -15.22 -17.12
CA TRP A 175 -4.60 -15.17 -15.70
C TRP A 175 -6.12 -15.14 -15.47
N PRO A 176 -6.94 -14.30 -16.15
CA PRO A 176 -8.37 -14.23 -15.89
C PRO A 176 -9.15 -15.51 -16.21
N GLN A 177 -8.59 -16.38 -17.06
CA GLN A 177 -9.20 -17.65 -17.41
C GLN A 177 -8.92 -18.75 -16.39
N GLU A 178 -7.70 -18.76 -15.83
CA GLU A 178 -7.26 -19.76 -14.87
C GLU A 178 -7.59 -19.34 -13.41
N HIS A 179 -7.73 -18.02 -13.16
CA HIS A 179 -8.05 -17.41 -11.88
C HIS A 179 -9.26 -16.47 -12.01
N PRO A 180 -10.48 -17.01 -12.26
CA PRO A 180 -11.68 -16.19 -12.35
C PRO A 180 -11.96 -15.47 -11.03
N ILE A 181 -12.60 -14.31 -11.12
CA ILE A 181 -13.05 -13.56 -9.95
C ILE A 181 -14.10 -14.40 -9.22
N PRO A 182 -13.95 -14.68 -7.90
CA PRO A 182 -14.99 -15.34 -7.13
C PRO A 182 -16.29 -14.53 -7.10
N ASP A 183 -17.46 -15.19 -7.08
CA ASP A 183 -18.77 -14.52 -7.07
C ASP A 183 -18.94 -13.52 -5.91
N SER A 184 -18.23 -13.75 -4.79
CA SER A 184 -18.23 -12.89 -3.60
C SER A 184 -17.11 -11.83 -3.60
N SER A 185 -16.42 -11.62 -4.72
CA SER A 185 -15.27 -10.71 -4.81
C SER A 185 -15.36 -9.85 -6.06
N LEU A 186 -14.68 -8.71 -6.03
CA LEU A 186 -14.60 -7.77 -7.15
C LEU A 186 -13.28 -7.88 -7.91
N THR A 187 -12.31 -8.52 -7.29
CA THR A 187 -10.96 -8.73 -7.82
C THR A 187 -10.47 -10.13 -7.49
N ASN A 188 -9.52 -10.60 -8.27
CA ASN A 188 -8.71 -11.76 -7.92
C ASN A 188 -7.25 -11.50 -8.24
N SER A 189 -6.38 -11.61 -7.25
CA SER A 189 -4.94 -11.42 -7.35
C SER A 189 -4.21 -12.42 -6.46
N TRP A 190 -2.90 -12.54 -6.57
CA TRP A 190 -2.13 -13.38 -5.65
C TRP A 190 -2.25 -12.93 -4.20
N PHE A 191 -2.33 -11.63 -3.95
CA PHE A 191 -2.51 -11.09 -2.60
C PHE A 191 -3.84 -11.55 -2.00
N SER A 192 -4.96 -11.37 -2.73
CA SER A 192 -6.29 -11.78 -2.28
C SER A 192 -6.42 -13.30 -2.13
N GLU A 193 -5.86 -14.11 -3.07
CA GLU A 193 -5.88 -15.58 -2.95
C GLU A 193 -5.10 -16.06 -1.72
N ARG A 194 -3.95 -15.46 -1.41
CA ARG A 194 -3.14 -15.85 -0.24
C ARG A 194 -3.78 -15.40 1.05
N SER A 195 -4.33 -14.19 1.12
CA SER A 195 -5.11 -13.71 2.27
C SER A 195 -6.31 -14.61 2.55
N ASN A 196 -7.08 -14.97 1.53
CA ASN A 196 -8.20 -15.91 1.67
C ASN A 196 -7.76 -17.30 2.14
N ARG A 197 -6.61 -17.78 1.68
CA ARG A 197 -6.02 -19.03 2.18
C ARG A 197 -5.58 -18.89 3.63
N MET A 198 -5.06 -17.75 4.02
CA MET A 198 -4.66 -17.45 5.40
C MET A 198 -5.88 -17.48 6.33
N TYR A 199 -6.96 -16.78 5.99
CA TYR A 199 -8.19 -16.81 6.80
C TYR A 199 -8.76 -18.21 6.97
N ARG A 200 -8.72 -19.07 5.95
CA ARG A 200 -9.11 -20.48 6.07
C ARG A 200 -8.21 -21.23 7.06
N LYS A 201 -6.90 -21.03 7.02
CA LYS A 201 -5.96 -21.65 7.96
C LYS A 201 -6.18 -21.17 9.39
N ILE A 202 -6.40 -19.87 9.58
CA ILE A 202 -6.71 -19.25 10.88
C ILE A 202 -7.99 -19.86 11.46
N ARG A 203 -9.07 -19.90 10.66
CA ARG A 203 -10.32 -20.58 11.06
C ARG A 203 -10.05 -22.02 11.54
N ASP A 204 -9.31 -22.79 10.76
CA ASP A 204 -9.02 -24.18 11.08
C ASP A 204 -8.23 -24.32 12.40
N LEU A 205 -7.25 -23.42 12.65
CA LEU A 205 -6.50 -23.35 13.91
C LEU A 205 -7.40 -22.99 15.11
N LEU A 206 -8.28 -22.02 14.94
CA LEU A 206 -9.23 -21.62 16.00
C LEU A 206 -10.24 -22.70 16.31
N MET A 207 -10.62 -23.54 15.34
CA MET A 207 -11.53 -24.68 15.52
C MET A 207 -10.90 -25.90 16.20
N VAL A 208 -9.58 -26.00 16.24
CA VAL A 208 -8.89 -27.11 16.92
C VAL A 208 -9.19 -27.05 18.41
N ASN A 209 -9.61 -28.21 19.00
CA ASN A 209 -9.80 -28.29 20.44
C ASN A 209 -8.43 -28.48 21.13
N ILE A 210 -7.99 -27.46 21.86
CA ILE A 210 -6.71 -27.42 22.56
C ILE A 210 -7.00 -27.21 24.05
N SER A 211 -6.27 -27.90 24.93
CA SER A 211 -6.38 -27.70 26.38
C SER A 211 -5.79 -26.37 26.82
N ALA A 212 -6.42 -25.66 27.75
CA ALA A 212 -5.94 -24.41 28.31
C ALA A 212 -4.54 -24.51 28.98
N SER A 213 -4.10 -25.74 29.34
CA SER A 213 -2.75 -25.95 29.86
C SER A 213 -1.67 -26.12 28.80
N GLU A 214 -2.03 -26.09 27.53
CA GLU A 214 -1.10 -26.33 26.40
C GLU A 214 -0.77 -25.06 25.61
N VAL A 215 -1.47 -23.96 25.87
CA VAL A 215 -1.32 -22.69 25.14
C VAL A 215 -1.34 -21.51 26.08
N PRO A 216 -0.73 -20.36 25.71
CA PRO A 216 -0.81 -19.13 26.47
C PRO A 216 -2.26 -18.68 26.72
N TRP A 217 -2.47 -17.97 27.84
CA TRP A 217 -3.79 -17.44 28.19
C TRP A 217 -4.35 -16.53 27.07
N ALA A 218 -3.53 -15.68 26.45
CA ALA A 218 -3.95 -14.82 25.34
C ALA A 218 -4.55 -15.61 24.15
N VAL A 219 -3.98 -16.80 23.85
CA VAL A 219 -4.49 -17.69 22.80
C VAL A 219 -5.86 -18.26 23.19
N MET A 220 -6.07 -18.57 24.47
CA MET A 220 -7.39 -18.99 24.97
C MET A 220 -8.42 -17.86 24.84
N GLN A 221 -8.04 -16.61 25.10
CA GLN A 221 -8.93 -15.46 24.89
C GLN A 221 -9.34 -15.32 23.40
N ALA A 222 -8.41 -15.49 22.47
CA ALA A 222 -8.72 -15.49 21.03
C ALA A 222 -9.73 -16.61 20.66
N LYS A 223 -9.57 -17.79 21.23
CA LYS A 223 -10.54 -18.90 21.06
C LYS A 223 -11.89 -18.61 21.70
N THR A 224 -11.92 -17.94 22.84
CA THR A 224 -13.15 -17.50 23.50
C THR A 224 -13.90 -16.48 22.63
N LEU A 225 -13.19 -15.51 22.03
CA LEU A 225 -13.80 -14.58 21.09
C LEU A 225 -14.38 -15.32 19.88
N PHE A 226 -13.64 -16.29 19.31
CA PHE A 226 -14.12 -17.11 18.20
C PHE A 226 -15.39 -17.89 18.57
N THR A 227 -15.39 -18.54 19.74
CA THR A 227 -16.54 -19.30 20.24
C THR A 227 -17.76 -18.41 20.40
N SER A 228 -17.61 -17.22 21.02
CA SER A 228 -18.69 -16.26 21.21
C SER A 228 -19.28 -15.75 19.89
N CYS A 229 -18.43 -15.57 18.85
CA CYS A 229 -18.85 -15.19 17.51
C CYS A 229 -19.63 -16.32 16.81
N MET A 230 -19.21 -17.58 17.01
CA MET A 230 -19.83 -18.76 16.42
C MET A 230 -21.16 -19.15 17.07
N ASP A 231 -21.43 -18.71 18.30
CA ASP A 231 -22.68 -18.98 19.03
C ASP A 231 -23.84 -18.12 18.54
N VAL A 232 -24.32 -18.46 17.33
CA VAL A 232 -25.46 -17.78 16.68
C VAL A 232 -26.73 -17.83 17.54
N TYR A 233 -26.92 -18.91 18.30
CA TYR A 233 -28.10 -19.06 19.15
C TYR A 233 -28.14 -17.99 20.23
N THR A 234 -27.06 -17.83 20.99
CA THR A 234 -26.98 -16.80 22.04
C THR A 234 -27.02 -15.38 21.46
N VAL A 235 -26.35 -15.12 20.33
CA VAL A 235 -26.40 -13.82 19.65
C VAL A 235 -27.83 -13.46 19.27
N ASN A 236 -28.60 -14.38 18.70
CA ASN A 236 -29.99 -14.14 18.33
C ASN A 236 -30.93 -14.06 19.53
N GLU A 237 -30.69 -14.81 20.63
CA GLU A 237 -31.47 -14.72 21.86
C GLU A 237 -31.29 -13.37 22.55
N LEU A 238 -30.05 -12.84 22.61
CA LEU A 238 -29.75 -11.51 23.14
C LEU A 238 -30.30 -10.38 22.27
N ASN A 239 -30.46 -10.66 20.97
CA ASN A 239 -30.97 -9.71 19.97
C ASN A 239 -30.26 -8.33 20.04
N LEU A 240 -30.99 -7.23 20.26
CA LEU A 240 -30.46 -5.87 20.33
C LEU A 240 -29.87 -5.47 21.69
N SER A 241 -30.04 -6.30 22.75
CA SER A 241 -29.58 -5.97 24.10
C SER A 241 -28.09 -5.59 24.16
N PRO A 242 -27.14 -6.32 23.51
CA PRO A 242 -25.72 -5.94 23.54
C PRO A 242 -25.45 -4.58 22.86
N MET A 243 -26.18 -4.25 21.80
CA MET A 243 -26.06 -2.96 21.13
C MET A 243 -26.60 -1.83 22.02
N PHE A 244 -27.73 -2.04 22.72
CA PHE A 244 -28.24 -1.05 23.65
C PHE A 244 -27.35 -0.83 24.88
N ASP A 245 -26.71 -1.89 25.37
CA ASP A 245 -25.71 -1.80 26.43
C ASP A 245 -24.50 -0.96 25.99
N LEU A 246 -24.05 -1.13 24.75
CA LEU A 246 -23.00 -0.30 24.15
C LEU A 246 -23.45 1.16 24.00
N LEU A 247 -24.62 1.43 23.43
CA LEU A 247 -25.16 2.80 23.30
C LEU A 247 -25.27 3.49 24.67
N LYS A 248 -25.70 2.76 25.68
CA LYS A 248 -25.75 3.28 27.05
C LYS A 248 -24.33 3.56 27.60
N LEU A 249 -23.37 2.72 27.36
CA LEU A 249 -21.96 2.93 27.75
C LEU A 249 -21.38 4.21 27.10
N LEU A 250 -21.81 4.52 25.89
CA LEU A 250 -21.40 5.70 25.12
C LEU A 250 -22.25 6.96 25.41
N ASN A 251 -23.14 6.93 26.41
CA ASN A 251 -24.08 7.98 26.69
C ASN A 251 -25.01 8.34 25.51
N LEU A 252 -25.23 7.40 24.59
CA LEU A 252 -26.11 7.56 23.44
C LEU A 252 -27.52 7.04 23.73
N PRO A 253 -28.57 7.63 23.14
CA PRO A 253 -29.93 7.15 23.30
C PRO A 253 -30.13 5.79 22.63
N MET A 254 -30.99 4.94 23.21
CA MET A 254 -31.35 3.66 22.57
C MET A 254 -32.06 3.88 21.23
N ILE A 255 -32.99 4.84 21.19
CA ILE A 255 -33.75 5.26 20.01
C ILE A 255 -33.88 6.78 20.04
N PRO A 256 -33.17 7.51 19.14
CA PRO A 256 -33.11 8.97 19.21
C PRO A 256 -34.48 9.67 19.02
N LEU A 257 -35.38 9.09 18.24
CA LEU A 257 -36.72 9.64 17.99
C LEU A 257 -37.65 9.71 19.24
N VAL A 258 -37.29 9.00 20.31
CA VAL A 258 -38.17 8.85 21.52
C VAL A 258 -37.64 9.65 22.70
N THR A 259 -36.38 9.96 22.75
CA THR A 259 -35.74 10.63 23.90
C THR A 259 -35.46 12.10 23.61
N LYS A 260 -36.32 13.00 24.04
CA LYS A 260 -36.07 14.47 24.08
C LYS A 260 -35.08 14.86 25.20
N LYS A 261 -33.98 14.16 25.37
CA LYS A 261 -32.97 14.52 26.37
C LYS A 261 -31.84 15.24 25.67
N THR A 262 -31.66 16.51 25.92
CA THR A 262 -30.45 17.26 25.54
C THR A 262 -29.26 16.59 26.19
N THR A 263 -28.53 15.78 25.41
CA THR A 263 -27.26 15.21 25.80
C THR A 263 -26.16 16.01 25.12
N ASN A 264 -25.13 16.34 25.88
CA ASN A 264 -23.96 17.05 25.35
C ASN A 264 -23.28 16.16 24.27
N TYR A 265 -23.40 16.54 23.00
CA TYR A 265 -22.82 15.75 21.90
C TYR A 265 -21.28 15.66 21.95
N ILE A 266 -20.59 16.65 22.58
CA ILE A 266 -19.14 16.61 22.79
C ILE A 266 -18.75 15.47 23.74
N GLU A 267 -19.48 15.24 24.80
CA GLU A 267 -19.26 14.09 25.70
C GLU A 267 -19.53 12.77 24.99
N GLN A 268 -20.55 12.71 24.13
CA GLN A 268 -20.86 11.54 23.32
C GLN A 268 -19.71 11.26 22.35
N LEU A 269 -19.25 12.28 21.64
CA LEU A 269 -18.12 12.21 20.69
C LEU A 269 -16.86 11.73 21.38
N ALA A 270 -16.53 12.28 22.55
CA ALA A 270 -15.37 11.86 23.35
C ALA A 270 -15.50 10.42 23.87
N SER A 271 -16.72 10.01 24.29
CA SER A 271 -16.98 8.62 24.71
C SER A 271 -16.79 7.64 23.57
N VAL A 272 -17.26 8.00 22.37
CA VAL A 272 -17.09 7.17 21.16
C VAL A 272 -15.61 7.02 20.81
N LYS A 273 -14.84 8.10 20.81
CA LYS A 273 -13.39 8.05 20.57
C LYS A 273 -12.67 7.23 21.65
N LYS A 274 -12.98 7.46 22.93
CA LYS A 274 -12.36 6.79 24.08
C LYS A 274 -12.57 5.28 24.11
N ILE A 275 -13.70 4.79 23.60
CA ILE A 275 -14.12 3.37 23.71
C ILE A 275 -13.99 2.62 22.40
N LEU A 276 -14.24 3.27 21.26
CA LEU A 276 -14.31 2.62 19.93
C LEU A 276 -13.25 3.10 18.97
N ASP A 277 -12.45 4.11 19.30
CA ASP A 277 -11.45 4.72 18.39
C ASP A 277 -12.05 5.27 17.10
N LEU A 278 -13.24 5.80 17.15
CA LEU A 278 -13.90 6.36 15.97
C LEU A 278 -13.72 7.87 15.87
N ASP A 279 -13.18 8.28 14.74
CA ASP A 279 -13.17 9.68 14.32
C ASP A 279 -14.48 9.99 13.59
N ILE A 280 -15.24 10.96 14.09
CA ILE A 280 -16.51 11.34 13.46
C ILE A 280 -16.39 12.68 12.73
N PHE A 281 -16.09 13.76 13.44
CA PHE A 281 -15.94 15.09 12.85
C PHE A 281 -14.48 15.49 12.64
N PHE A 282 -13.59 15.01 13.47
CA PHE A 282 -12.15 15.24 13.41
C PHE A 282 -11.41 14.04 13.99
N GLY A 283 -10.12 13.90 13.62
CA GLY A 283 -9.24 12.87 14.15
C GLY A 283 -8.52 13.34 15.40
N PHE A 284 -8.30 12.43 16.35
CA PHE A 284 -7.58 12.67 17.58
C PHE A 284 -6.77 11.45 18.01
N GLU A 285 -5.46 11.60 18.16
CA GLU A 285 -4.54 10.50 18.48
C GLU A 285 -3.44 10.93 19.46
N VAL A 286 -2.84 9.94 20.12
CA VAL A 286 -1.54 10.07 20.77
C VAL A 286 -0.50 9.46 19.83
N ILE A 287 0.39 10.30 19.31
CA ILE A 287 1.43 9.89 18.36
C ILE A 287 2.83 10.25 18.86
N PRO A 288 3.88 9.59 18.37
CA PRO A 288 5.25 10.08 18.56
C PRO A 288 5.39 11.50 17.99
N ASP A 289 5.96 12.43 18.76
CA ASP A 289 6.19 13.80 18.30
C ASP A 289 7.08 13.79 17.04
N PRO A 290 6.59 14.32 15.90
CA PRO A 290 7.37 14.33 14.66
C PRO A 290 8.74 15.00 14.78
N LYS A 291 8.91 15.99 15.67
CA LYS A 291 10.20 16.65 15.91
C LYS A 291 11.10 15.87 16.88
N ASN A 292 10.52 15.05 17.74
CA ASN A 292 11.23 14.26 18.73
C ASN A 292 10.48 12.96 19.07
N LYS A 293 10.67 11.93 18.29
CA LYS A 293 9.98 10.64 18.42
C LYS A 293 10.09 9.96 19.79
N SER A 294 11.06 10.36 20.65
CA SER A 294 11.18 9.80 22.01
C SER A 294 10.10 10.30 22.98
N LYS A 295 9.21 11.18 22.53
CA LYS A 295 8.07 11.67 23.29
C LYS A 295 6.80 11.47 22.49
N ASN A 296 5.68 11.33 23.18
CA ASN A 296 4.37 11.37 22.57
C ASN A 296 3.75 12.77 22.66
N ILE A 297 2.81 13.04 21.76
CA ILE A 297 2.05 14.30 21.70
C ILE A 297 0.61 14.00 21.29
N LEU A 298 -0.31 14.85 21.73
CA LEU A 298 -1.69 14.87 21.27
C LEU A 298 -1.74 15.45 19.86
N TYR A 299 -2.45 14.79 18.93
CA TYR A 299 -2.54 15.17 17.53
C TYR A 299 -4.00 15.30 17.09
N LEU A 300 -4.37 16.50 16.62
CA LEU A 300 -5.67 16.80 16.01
C LEU A 300 -5.53 16.93 14.49
N HIS A 301 -6.34 16.18 13.75
CA HIS A 301 -6.21 16.07 12.30
C HIS A 301 -7.56 15.80 11.60
N LEU A 302 -7.52 15.55 10.29
CA LEU A 302 -8.68 15.07 9.54
C LEU A 302 -9.11 13.69 10.06
N PRO A 303 -10.42 13.38 10.10
CA PRO A 303 -10.87 12.10 10.62
C PRO A 303 -10.38 10.93 9.75
N ILE A 304 -9.78 9.94 10.38
CA ILE A 304 -9.50 8.63 9.81
C ILE A 304 -10.72 7.76 10.10
N ARG A 305 -11.63 7.65 9.14
CA ARG A 305 -12.88 6.90 9.30
C ARG A 305 -12.65 5.40 9.24
N SER A 306 -11.88 4.87 10.17
CA SER A 306 -11.59 3.44 10.28
C SER A 306 -12.64 2.76 11.14
N ASN A 307 -13.25 1.68 10.62
CA ASN A 307 -14.14 0.84 11.41
C ASN A 307 -13.31 -0.22 12.16
N PRO A 308 -13.27 -0.18 13.52
CA PRO A 308 -12.46 -1.13 14.30
C PRO A 308 -12.92 -2.58 14.15
N PHE A 309 -14.11 -2.83 13.66
CA PHE A 309 -14.72 -4.17 13.53
C PHE A 309 -14.80 -4.68 12.09
N LEU A 310 -14.55 -3.86 11.07
CA LEU A 310 -14.55 -4.29 9.68
C LEU A 310 -13.20 -4.90 9.32
N THR A 311 -13.20 -6.15 8.85
CA THR A 311 -11.99 -6.93 8.56
C THR A 311 -11.49 -6.77 7.13
N ASP A 312 -12.37 -6.42 6.20
CA ASP A 312 -12.03 -6.20 4.80
C ASP A 312 -11.71 -4.71 4.57
N LYS A 313 -10.41 -4.37 4.67
CA LYS A 313 -9.91 -3.01 4.42
C LYS A 313 -10.25 -2.50 3.02
N GLU A 314 -10.30 -3.41 2.06
CA GLU A 314 -10.67 -3.10 0.69
C GLU A 314 -12.16 -2.72 0.60
N LEU A 315 -13.05 -3.50 1.26
CA LEU A 315 -14.46 -3.17 1.34
C LEU A 315 -14.70 -1.84 2.06
N GLU A 316 -13.98 -1.57 3.16
CA GLU A 316 -14.07 -0.31 3.89
C GLU A 316 -13.74 0.89 2.99
N LYS A 317 -12.61 0.81 2.28
CA LYS A 317 -12.16 1.82 1.33
C LYS A 317 -13.18 2.02 0.19
N ARG A 318 -13.77 0.93 -0.30
CA ARG A 318 -14.81 0.93 -1.34
C ARG A 318 -16.09 1.61 -0.90
N LEU A 319 -16.57 1.30 0.30
CA LEU A 319 -17.77 1.95 0.84
C LEU A 319 -17.56 3.47 1.03
N GLN A 320 -16.37 3.88 1.49
CA GLN A 320 -15.98 5.28 1.57
C GLN A 320 -15.97 5.94 0.19
N THR A 321 -15.40 5.28 -0.82
CA THR A 321 -15.34 5.76 -2.20
C THR A 321 -16.73 5.85 -2.86
N ILE A 322 -17.59 4.86 -2.66
CA ILE A 322 -18.97 4.89 -3.16
C ILE A 322 -19.72 6.08 -2.59
N ARG A 323 -19.65 6.27 -1.29
CA ARG A 323 -20.23 7.44 -0.60
C ARG A 323 -19.71 8.76 -1.18
N SER A 324 -18.46 8.81 -1.66
CA SER A 324 -17.86 10.00 -2.28
C SER A 324 -18.33 10.29 -3.70
N ARG A 325 -18.55 9.23 -4.49
CA ARG A 325 -18.93 9.37 -5.91
C ARG A 325 -20.39 9.73 -6.11
N LEU A 326 -21.26 9.20 -5.27
CA LEU A 326 -22.69 9.52 -5.29
C LEU A 326 -22.94 11.02 -5.21
N ARG A 327 -21.99 11.76 -4.65
CA ARG A 327 -22.05 13.22 -4.41
C ARG A 327 -21.49 14.07 -5.56
N LYS A 328 -20.55 13.51 -6.36
CA LYS A 328 -20.01 14.21 -7.55
C LYS A 328 -21.03 14.33 -8.69
N LEU A 329 -22.00 13.44 -8.73
CA LEU A 329 -22.99 13.36 -9.79
C LEU A 329 -24.08 14.45 -9.66
N ASP A 330 -24.29 14.99 -8.45
CA ASP A 330 -25.15 16.18 -8.23
C ASP A 330 -24.64 17.45 -8.96
N GLU A 331 -23.38 17.48 -9.40
CA GLU A 331 -22.82 18.59 -10.21
C GLU A 331 -22.95 18.38 -11.73
N LEU A 332 -23.34 17.20 -12.20
CA LEU A 332 -23.50 16.87 -13.61
C LEU A 332 -24.95 16.43 -13.87
N ASP A 333 -25.62 17.11 -14.79
CA ASP A 333 -27.04 16.97 -15.21
C ASP A 333 -27.53 15.54 -15.62
N ASP A 334 -26.93 14.47 -15.09
CA ASP A 334 -27.35 13.08 -15.36
C ASP A 334 -28.32 12.55 -14.29
N GLU A 335 -29.56 13.05 -14.31
CA GLU A 335 -30.66 12.70 -13.38
C GLU A 335 -31.03 11.19 -13.32
N VAL A 336 -30.46 10.32 -14.15
CA VAL A 336 -30.99 8.95 -14.30
C VAL A 336 -30.19 7.90 -13.51
N MET A 337 -28.91 8.10 -13.20
CA MET A 337 -28.09 7.11 -12.46
C MET A 337 -27.96 7.41 -10.96
N LEU A 338 -28.28 8.60 -10.53
CA LEU A 338 -28.21 9.04 -9.11
C LEU A 338 -29.25 8.33 -8.23
N SER A 339 -30.43 8.02 -8.77
CA SER A 339 -31.58 7.58 -7.96
C SER A 339 -31.40 6.20 -7.32
N GLU A 340 -30.64 5.28 -7.96
CA GLU A 340 -30.61 3.88 -7.49
C GLU A 340 -29.65 3.62 -6.31
N ASN A 341 -28.53 4.32 -6.23
CA ASN A 341 -27.53 4.12 -5.15
C ASN A 341 -27.78 5.01 -3.93
N GLU A 342 -28.20 6.25 -4.10
CA GLU A 342 -28.74 7.09 -3.00
C GLU A 342 -29.92 6.41 -2.33
N ASP A 343 -30.83 5.87 -3.15
CA ASP A 343 -31.94 5.06 -2.65
C ASP A 343 -31.45 3.83 -1.87
N ALA A 344 -30.31 3.23 -2.24
CA ALA A 344 -29.79 2.07 -1.54
C ALA A 344 -29.30 2.40 -0.12
N GLU A 345 -28.54 3.47 0.07
CA GLU A 345 -28.07 3.90 1.39
C GLU A 345 -29.22 4.37 2.27
N LEU A 346 -30.12 5.19 1.71
CA LEU A 346 -31.32 5.64 2.44
C LEU A 346 -32.23 4.47 2.84
N ILE A 347 -32.43 3.49 1.94
CA ILE A 347 -33.20 2.27 2.25
C ILE A 347 -32.53 1.47 3.35
N TYR A 348 -31.21 1.30 3.28
CA TYR A 348 -30.44 0.61 4.31
C TYR A 348 -30.62 1.27 5.69
N MET A 349 -30.45 2.59 5.78
CA MET A 349 -30.65 3.35 7.01
C MET A 349 -32.07 3.18 7.54
N VAL A 350 -33.08 3.33 6.68
CA VAL A 350 -34.50 3.13 7.04
C VAL A 350 -34.73 1.70 7.54
N ASP A 351 -34.23 0.67 6.86
CA ASP A 351 -34.43 -0.73 7.26
C ASP A 351 -33.79 -1.04 8.61
N VAL A 352 -32.57 -0.55 8.87
CA VAL A 352 -31.88 -0.69 10.16
C VAL A 352 -32.65 0.00 11.28
N ILE A 353 -33.03 1.27 11.10
CA ILE A 353 -33.73 2.03 12.13
C ILE A 353 -35.11 1.43 12.41
N LYS A 354 -35.88 1.02 11.39
CA LYS A 354 -37.13 0.28 11.55
C LYS A 354 -36.96 -1.00 12.36
N TYR A 355 -35.90 -1.74 12.08
CA TYR A 355 -35.61 -2.97 12.83
C TYR A 355 -35.33 -2.67 14.30
N ILE A 356 -34.54 -1.64 14.60
CA ILE A 356 -34.21 -1.21 15.97
C ILE A 356 -35.46 -0.78 16.71
N ILE A 357 -36.32 0.05 16.10
CA ILE A 357 -37.57 0.54 16.71
C ILE A 357 -38.51 -0.63 17.01
N ASN A 358 -38.73 -1.54 16.07
CA ASN A 358 -39.68 -2.62 16.19
C ASN A 358 -39.27 -3.69 17.24
N ASN A 359 -37.98 -3.83 17.51
CA ASN A 359 -37.43 -4.86 18.39
C ASN A 359 -36.83 -4.32 19.68
N GLY A 360 -36.68 -2.97 19.82
CA GLY A 360 -36.08 -2.31 20.97
C GLY A 360 -37.06 -1.86 22.07
N SER A 361 -38.40 -1.90 21.85
CA SER A 361 -39.40 -1.53 22.86
C SER A 361 -39.93 -2.77 23.58
N ASP A 362 -39.58 -2.95 24.85
CA ASP A 362 -40.16 -3.97 25.75
C ASP A 362 -41.68 -3.81 25.99
N ASN A 363 -42.23 -2.68 25.62
CA ASN A 363 -43.65 -2.43 25.65
C ASN A 363 -44.21 -2.54 24.22
N LYS A 364 -45.01 -3.57 23.98
CA LYS A 364 -45.96 -3.55 22.86
C LYS A 364 -46.76 -2.24 23.02
N CYS A 365 -46.34 -1.22 22.27
CA CYS A 365 -47.09 0.03 22.20
C CYS A 365 -48.54 -0.32 21.88
N SER A 366 -49.43 0.09 22.81
CA SER A 366 -50.88 0.06 22.61
C SER A 366 -51.20 0.68 21.25
N SER A 367 -52.20 0.15 20.59
CA SER A 367 -52.68 0.46 19.24
C SER A 367 -52.90 1.93 18.84
N ASP A 368 -52.56 2.89 19.70
CA ASP A 368 -52.78 4.30 19.50
C ASP A 368 -51.55 5.08 19.00
N ASN A 369 -50.38 4.41 18.82
CA ASN A 369 -49.12 5.02 18.39
C ASN A 369 -48.65 4.61 16.97
N GLU A 370 -49.52 4.02 16.13
CA GLU A 370 -49.20 3.73 14.74
C GLU A 370 -48.81 4.98 13.92
N SER A 371 -49.24 6.19 14.36
CA SER A 371 -48.95 7.44 13.65
C SER A 371 -47.57 8.06 13.91
N ILE A 372 -46.76 7.54 14.85
CA ILE A 372 -45.44 8.08 15.17
C ILE A 372 -44.36 7.56 14.20
N PHE A 373 -44.66 6.51 13.41
CA PHE A 373 -43.73 5.85 12.52
C PHE A 373 -44.27 5.80 11.07
N GLU A 374 -44.93 6.83 10.61
CA GLU A 374 -45.22 7.00 9.18
C GLU A 374 -43.89 7.00 8.45
N ASP A 375 -43.81 6.22 7.36
CA ASP A 375 -42.61 6.05 6.54
C ASP A 375 -41.98 7.38 6.08
N GLU A 376 -42.78 8.42 6.02
CA GLU A 376 -42.40 9.78 5.62
C GLU A 376 -41.55 10.50 6.70
N VAL A 377 -41.94 10.41 7.97
CA VAL A 377 -41.19 11.01 9.11
C VAL A 377 -39.82 10.34 9.27
N LEU A 378 -39.78 9.02 9.08
CA LEU A 378 -38.53 8.26 9.14
C LEU A 378 -37.61 8.60 7.97
N LYS A 379 -38.15 8.78 6.80
CA LYS A 379 -37.39 9.21 5.62
C LYS A 379 -36.79 10.60 5.79
N ASP A 380 -37.54 11.54 6.35
CA ASP A 380 -37.03 12.89 6.60
C ASP A 380 -35.91 12.87 7.66
N PHE A 381 -36.05 12.07 8.72
CA PHE A 381 -35.02 11.85 9.72
C PHE A 381 -33.71 11.26 9.13
N VAL A 382 -33.84 10.25 8.28
CA VAL A 382 -32.69 9.63 7.60
C VAL A 382 -32.03 10.60 6.63
N LYS A 383 -32.80 11.42 5.89
CA LYS A 383 -32.24 12.45 5.02
C LYS A 383 -31.42 13.49 5.78
N GLU A 384 -31.82 13.86 7.00
CA GLU A 384 -31.04 14.77 7.83
C GLU A 384 -29.66 14.20 8.18
N ILE A 385 -29.62 12.94 8.62
CA ILE A 385 -28.33 12.23 8.89
C ILE A 385 -27.47 12.19 7.63
N TYR A 386 -28.10 11.84 6.49
CA TYR A 386 -27.42 11.76 5.20
C TYR A 386 -26.83 13.11 4.78
N ASN A 387 -27.57 14.20 4.93
CA ASN A 387 -27.09 15.53 4.60
C ASN A 387 -25.88 15.96 5.46
N ILE A 388 -25.90 15.67 6.77
CA ILE A 388 -24.75 15.94 7.66
C ILE A 388 -23.54 15.12 7.22
N SER A 389 -23.74 13.82 6.94
CA SER A 389 -22.70 12.95 6.43
C SER A 389 -22.02 13.50 5.18
N ASN A 390 -22.84 13.99 4.23
CA ASN A 390 -22.36 14.54 2.97
C ASN A 390 -21.48 15.79 3.17
N LEU A 391 -21.92 16.71 4.01
CA LEU A 391 -21.16 17.94 4.27
C LEU A 391 -19.78 17.66 4.87
N PHE A 392 -19.72 16.80 5.88
CA PHE A 392 -18.42 16.43 6.49
C PHE A 392 -17.54 15.64 5.56
N TYR A 393 -18.12 14.85 4.69
CA TYR A 393 -17.34 14.10 3.70
C TYR A 393 -16.70 15.03 2.66
N ASP A 394 -17.46 15.96 2.09
CA ASP A 394 -16.97 16.92 1.10
C ASP A 394 -15.84 17.79 1.67
N MET A 395 -15.94 18.16 2.95
CA MET A 395 -14.88 18.87 3.65
C MET A 395 -13.60 18.05 3.74
N THR A 396 -13.69 16.81 4.22
CA THR A 396 -12.51 15.95 4.37
C THR A 396 -11.82 15.69 3.04
N ARG A 397 -12.57 15.55 1.95
CA ARG A 397 -12.00 15.33 0.62
C ARG A 397 -11.27 16.55 0.07
N ALA A 398 -11.78 17.75 0.29
CA ALA A 398 -11.13 18.98 -0.19
C ALA A 398 -9.72 19.15 0.40
N ASP A 399 -9.50 18.64 1.60
CA ASP A 399 -8.27 18.82 2.38
C ASP A 399 -7.32 17.63 2.41
N GLN A 400 -7.72 16.47 1.89
CA GLN A 400 -6.89 15.23 1.90
C GLN A 400 -5.52 15.38 1.20
N ASN A 401 -5.36 16.35 0.33
CA ASN A 401 -4.11 16.62 -0.38
C ASN A 401 -3.09 17.45 0.43
N GLN A 402 -3.41 17.82 1.68
CA GLN A 402 -2.52 18.58 2.55
C GLN A 402 -1.86 17.65 3.59
N SER A 403 -0.87 16.87 3.16
CA SER A 403 -0.04 16.12 4.10
C SER A 403 0.88 17.06 4.89
N ILE A 404 1.16 16.71 6.15
CA ILE A 404 2.20 17.41 6.95
C ILE A 404 3.53 17.29 6.21
N SER A 405 4.11 18.41 5.81
CA SER A 405 5.45 18.46 5.21
C SER A 405 6.44 19.13 6.16
N VAL A 406 7.73 18.81 6.05
CA VAL A 406 8.78 19.48 6.84
C VAL A 406 8.76 20.98 6.66
N GLU A 407 8.39 21.42 5.45
CA GLU A 407 8.33 22.86 5.09
C GLU A 407 7.09 23.54 5.69
N SER A 408 6.03 22.76 6.00
CA SER A 408 4.80 23.24 6.61
C SER A 408 4.77 23.12 8.13
N LEU A 409 5.51 22.16 8.74
CA LEU A 409 5.49 21.95 10.19
C LEU A 409 6.29 23.02 10.92
N SER A 410 5.59 24.01 11.45
CA SER A 410 6.12 25.15 12.19
C SER A 410 5.95 24.95 13.72
N ASP A 411 6.55 25.84 14.50
CA ASP A 411 6.29 25.87 15.95
C ASP A 411 4.89 26.38 16.30
N SER A 412 4.21 27.06 15.33
CA SER A 412 2.83 27.51 15.47
C SER A 412 1.79 26.37 15.40
N ASP A 413 2.16 25.22 14.82
CA ASP A 413 1.27 24.05 14.77
C ASP A 413 1.22 23.30 16.12
N TYR A 414 2.13 23.64 17.05
CA TYR A 414 2.16 23.18 18.43
C TYR A 414 1.54 24.25 19.35
N MET A 415 0.26 24.19 19.60
CA MET A 415 -0.43 25.22 20.36
C MET A 415 -1.11 24.70 21.63
N LEU A 416 -1.48 25.62 22.52
CA LEU A 416 -2.33 25.30 23.64
C LEU A 416 -3.77 25.10 23.16
N VAL A 417 -4.53 24.25 23.85
CA VAL A 417 -5.91 23.93 23.51
C VAL A 417 -6.80 25.18 23.53
N ASP A 418 -6.55 26.10 24.46
CA ASP A 418 -7.30 27.35 24.57
C ASP A 418 -6.98 28.34 23.42
N ASP A 419 -5.75 28.32 22.90
CA ASP A 419 -5.38 29.10 21.71
C ASP A 419 -6.10 28.55 20.47
N LEU A 420 -6.18 27.23 20.32
CA LEU A 420 -6.97 26.60 19.27
C LEU A 420 -8.46 26.96 19.38
N GLN A 421 -9.05 26.84 20.59
CA GLN A 421 -10.45 27.23 20.81
C GLN A 421 -10.69 28.66 20.40
N LYS A 422 -9.82 29.57 20.81
CA LYS A 422 -9.95 31.00 20.47
C LYS A 422 -9.90 31.23 18.96
N LEU A 423 -8.96 30.57 18.25
CA LEU A 423 -8.83 30.72 16.79
C LEU A 423 -10.09 30.22 16.05
N THR A 424 -10.67 29.10 16.51
CA THR A 424 -11.90 28.55 15.94
C THR A 424 -13.12 29.40 16.31
N ASP A 425 -13.17 29.93 17.53
CA ASP A 425 -14.26 30.84 17.97
C ASP A 425 -14.25 32.14 17.16
N ASP A 426 -13.07 32.77 17.02
CA ASP A 426 -12.91 34.00 16.23
C ASP A 426 -13.37 33.76 14.77
N TYR A 427 -13.03 32.60 14.18
CA TYR A 427 -13.47 32.22 12.83
C TYR A 427 -14.99 32.07 12.71
N VAL A 428 -15.67 31.45 13.70
CA VAL A 428 -17.12 31.32 13.74
C VAL A 428 -17.80 32.70 13.86
N ILE A 429 -17.25 33.59 14.69
CA ILE A 429 -17.77 34.96 14.87
C ILE A 429 -17.61 35.77 13.59
N ASP A 430 -16.45 35.69 12.94
CA ASP A 430 -16.14 36.43 11.72
C ASP A 430 -16.92 35.95 10.47
N SER A 431 -17.59 34.78 10.56
CA SER A 431 -18.42 34.25 9.47
C SER A 431 -19.62 35.12 9.10
N ASN A 432 -20.00 36.11 9.93
CA ASN A 432 -21.17 36.98 9.80
C ASN A 432 -22.54 36.24 9.78
N LEU A 433 -22.57 34.98 10.24
CA LEU A 433 -23.81 34.18 10.33
C LEU A 433 -24.58 34.38 11.66
N SER A 434 -24.08 35.23 12.56
CA SER A 434 -24.65 35.44 13.91
C SER A 434 -24.70 34.13 14.74
N LEU A 435 -23.74 33.27 14.58
CA LEU A 435 -23.58 31.99 15.29
C LEU A 435 -22.92 32.21 16.64
N THR A 436 -23.17 31.28 17.56
CA THR A 436 -22.48 31.25 18.87
C THR A 436 -21.45 30.13 18.82
N PRO A 437 -20.15 30.41 19.06
CA PRO A 437 -19.12 29.37 19.15
C PRO A 437 -19.44 28.36 20.25
N THR A 438 -19.09 27.10 20.01
CA THR A 438 -19.25 26.01 20.97
C THR A 438 -17.89 25.63 21.55
N PRO A 439 -17.72 25.45 22.86
CA PRO A 439 -16.52 24.90 23.46
C PRO A 439 -16.34 23.43 23.02
N ILE A 440 -15.35 23.14 22.18
CA ILE A 440 -15.17 21.81 21.60
C ILE A 440 -13.93 21.11 22.20
N TRP A 441 -12.76 21.74 22.04
CA TRP A 441 -11.49 21.04 22.15
C TRP A 441 -11.14 20.64 23.58
N ARG A 442 -11.20 21.57 24.53
CA ARG A 442 -10.87 21.27 25.92
C ARG A 442 -11.83 20.27 26.57
N PRO A 443 -13.17 20.43 26.49
CA PRO A 443 -14.09 19.44 27.06
C PRO A 443 -13.93 18.05 26.44
N PHE A 444 -13.67 17.97 25.13
CA PHE A 444 -13.43 16.71 24.44
C PHE A 444 -12.17 15.99 24.96
N ILE A 445 -11.03 16.68 25.02
CA ILE A 445 -9.75 16.09 25.45
C ILE A 445 -9.81 15.71 26.94
N GLU A 446 -10.30 16.61 27.81
CA GLU A 446 -10.45 16.34 29.25
C GLU A 446 -11.31 15.11 29.50
N PHE A 447 -12.40 14.93 28.73
CA PHE A 447 -13.28 13.77 28.87
C PHE A 447 -12.60 12.46 28.44
N ILE A 448 -11.81 12.45 27.38
CA ILE A 448 -11.04 11.26 26.96
C ILE A 448 -10.08 10.82 28.07
N PHE A 449 -9.35 11.78 28.67
CA PHE A 449 -8.33 11.48 29.70
C PHE A 449 -8.89 11.38 31.12
N GLU A 450 -10.18 11.63 31.32
CA GLU A 450 -10.81 11.46 32.64
C GLU A 450 -10.62 10.03 33.16
N GLY A 451 -9.93 9.90 34.31
CA GLY A 451 -9.62 8.61 34.93
C GLY A 451 -8.48 7.80 34.28
N ILE A 452 -7.83 8.35 33.25
CA ILE A 452 -6.66 7.73 32.59
C ILE A 452 -5.36 8.41 33.01
N ASP A 453 -5.18 9.70 32.67
CA ASP A 453 -3.99 10.46 32.98
C ASP A 453 -4.34 11.91 33.33
N LYS A 454 -3.41 12.60 34.02
CA LYS A 454 -3.62 14.00 34.43
C LYS A 454 -2.91 14.93 33.44
N LEU A 455 -3.70 15.63 32.64
CA LEU A 455 -3.24 16.63 31.68
C LEU A 455 -2.91 17.98 32.32
N ASP A 456 -1.92 18.68 31.78
CA ASP A 456 -1.59 20.09 32.03
C ASP A 456 -1.74 20.89 30.73
N LEU A 457 -2.98 21.02 30.27
CA LEU A 457 -3.35 21.66 28.99
C LEU A 457 -3.02 23.17 28.96
N ASP A 458 -2.78 23.79 30.13
CA ASP A 458 -2.49 25.22 30.19
C ASP A 458 -1.02 25.55 29.91
N ASN A 459 -0.09 24.60 30.17
CA ASN A 459 1.33 24.92 30.14
C ASN A 459 2.19 23.88 29.38
N LYS A 460 1.86 22.58 29.48
CA LYS A 460 2.76 21.50 29.08
C LYS A 460 2.22 20.67 27.93
N ASP A 461 0.97 20.22 28.04
CA ASP A 461 0.40 19.26 27.09
C ASP A 461 -0.22 20.01 25.89
N LYS A 462 0.68 20.46 25.00
CA LYS A 462 0.27 21.09 23.73
C LYS A 462 -0.28 20.04 22.78
N VAL A 463 -1.14 20.50 21.90
CA VAL A 463 -1.65 19.69 20.78
C VAL A 463 -0.91 20.07 19.50
N LEU A 464 -0.60 19.06 18.69
CA LEU A 464 -0.15 19.23 17.32
C LEU A 464 -1.37 19.32 16.42
N ILE A 465 -1.41 20.30 15.54
CA ILE A 465 -2.51 20.52 14.60
C ILE A 465 -2.08 20.10 13.20
N GLY A 466 -2.78 19.12 12.63
CA GLY A 466 -2.51 18.62 11.27
C GLY A 466 -3.03 19.55 10.18
N ASN A 467 -4.23 20.11 10.36
CA ASN A 467 -4.85 21.06 9.43
C ASN A 467 -5.76 22.04 10.18
N LEU A 468 -5.25 23.25 10.41
CA LEU A 468 -5.98 24.28 11.16
C LEU A 468 -7.21 24.80 10.40
N GLU A 469 -7.14 24.92 9.08
CA GLU A 469 -8.27 25.40 8.27
C GLU A 469 -9.43 24.41 8.32
N TYR A 470 -9.13 23.11 8.24
CA TYR A 470 -10.14 22.07 8.44
C TYR A 470 -10.82 22.15 9.82
N LEU A 471 -10.03 22.31 10.90
CA LEU A 471 -10.60 22.42 12.25
C LEU A 471 -11.45 23.67 12.44
N LYS A 472 -11.12 24.79 11.77
CA LYS A 472 -11.94 25.99 11.74
C LYS A 472 -13.29 25.74 11.02
N ASP A 473 -13.24 25.07 9.86
CA ASP A 473 -14.45 24.73 9.11
C ASP A 473 -15.33 23.73 9.88
N VAL A 474 -14.73 22.76 10.60
CA VAL A 474 -15.45 21.87 11.52
C VAL A 474 -16.16 22.68 12.63
N ALA A 475 -15.45 23.59 13.29
CA ALA A 475 -16.05 24.41 14.35
C ALA A 475 -17.21 25.27 13.82
N LEU A 476 -17.08 25.81 12.61
CA LEU A 476 -18.17 26.57 11.96
C LEU A 476 -19.38 25.69 11.66
N LEU A 477 -19.15 24.48 11.07
CA LEU A 477 -20.25 23.55 10.80
C LEU A 477 -20.95 23.08 12.07
N LEU A 478 -20.19 22.72 13.10
CA LEU A 478 -20.77 22.33 14.39
C LEU A 478 -21.61 23.45 15.03
N ALA A 479 -21.25 24.72 14.83
CA ALA A 479 -22.02 25.86 15.27
C ALA A 479 -23.29 26.13 14.41
N CYS A 480 -23.36 25.56 13.18
CA CYS A 480 -24.49 25.68 12.29
C CYS A 480 -25.64 24.71 12.60
N PHE A 481 -25.35 23.57 13.18
CA PHE A 481 -26.34 22.54 13.46
C PHE A 481 -26.86 22.61 14.90
N GLU A 482 -28.08 22.12 15.11
CA GLU A 482 -28.60 21.91 16.44
C GLU A 482 -27.91 20.73 17.11
N GLU A 483 -27.65 20.80 18.42
CA GLU A 483 -26.95 19.73 19.17
C GLU A 483 -27.65 18.37 19.01
N GLU A 484 -28.99 18.37 18.88
CA GLU A 484 -29.80 17.17 18.69
C GLU A 484 -29.45 16.48 17.37
N ALA A 485 -29.31 17.23 16.27
CA ALA A 485 -28.95 16.71 14.95
C ALA A 485 -27.54 16.11 14.94
N LEU A 486 -26.57 16.78 15.58
CA LEU A 486 -25.21 16.27 15.73
C LEU A 486 -25.16 14.99 16.57
N GLY A 487 -25.91 14.95 17.68
CA GLY A 487 -26.05 13.76 18.53
C GLY A 487 -26.67 12.57 17.79
N ILE A 488 -27.62 12.81 16.91
CA ILE A 488 -28.24 11.80 16.05
C ILE A 488 -27.21 11.24 15.03
N TYR A 489 -26.41 12.12 14.44
CA TYR A 489 -25.36 11.70 13.51
C TYR A 489 -24.27 10.85 14.21
N VAL A 490 -23.85 11.25 15.42
CA VAL A 490 -22.93 10.43 16.24
C VAL A 490 -23.55 9.06 16.55
N TRP A 491 -24.85 9.05 16.93
CA TRP A 491 -25.57 7.78 17.17
C TRP A 491 -25.59 6.88 15.93
N TRP A 492 -25.94 7.44 14.77
CA TRP A 492 -25.98 6.66 13.52
C TRP A 492 -24.60 6.08 13.17
N THR A 493 -23.55 6.86 13.29
CA THR A 493 -22.19 6.41 13.01
C THR A 493 -21.79 5.20 13.86
N VAL A 494 -22.16 5.20 15.15
CA VAL A 494 -21.93 4.05 16.04
C VAL A 494 -22.81 2.86 15.66
N VAL A 495 -24.08 3.08 15.34
CA VAL A 495 -25.00 2.00 14.96
C VAL A 495 -24.52 1.33 13.67
N ASP A 496 -24.15 2.09 12.66
CA ASP A 496 -23.69 1.57 11.36
C ASP A 496 -22.52 0.57 11.50
N ILE A 497 -21.52 0.90 12.35
CA ILE A 497 -20.36 0.00 12.55
C ILE A 497 -20.69 -1.28 13.31
N VAL A 498 -21.73 -1.28 14.16
CA VAL A 498 -22.09 -2.47 14.95
C VAL A 498 -23.18 -3.32 14.30
N VAL A 499 -23.90 -2.80 13.31
CA VAL A 499 -24.97 -3.52 12.59
C VAL A 499 -24.56 -4.92 12.14
N PRO A 500 -23.39 -5.14 11.51
CA PRO A 500 -22.96 -6.48 11.06
C PRO A 500 -22.73 -7.48 12.20
N HIS A 501 -22.58 -6.98 13.44
CA HIS A 501 -22.16 -7.74 14.62
C HIS A 501 -23.26 -7.93 15.66
N ALA A 502 -24.31 -7.11 15.62
CA ALA A 502 -25.34 -7.06 16.66
C ALA A 502 -26.32 -8.25 16.58
N SER A 503 -26.79 -8.62 15.39
CA SER A 503 -27.65 -9.80 15.18
C SER A 503 -27.53 -10.30 13.74
N GLU A 504 -27.95 -11.57 13.48
CA GLU A 504 -27.95 -12.08 12.11
C GLU A 504 -28.88 -11.30 11.19
N LYS A 505 -30.02 -10.83 11.72
CA LYS A 505 -30.97 -10.08 10.91
C LYS A 505 -30.42 -8.72 10.48
N LEU A 506 -29.73 -8.02 11.35
CA LEU A 506 -29.07 -6.76 11.02
C LEU A 506 -27.92 -6.99 10.02
N ARG A 507 -27.16 -8.08 10.20
CA ARG A 507 -26.14 -8.46 9.25
C ARG A 507 -26.71 -8.79 7.87
N ASP A 508 -27.89 -9.42 7.77
CA ASP A 508 -28.58 -9.64 6.49
C ASP A 508 -28.94 -8.32 5.80
N ILE A 509 -29.40 -7.33 6.58
CA ILE A 509 -29.73 -5.99 6.07
C ILE A 509 -28.47 -5.32 5.51
N TRP A 510 -27.36 -5.38 6.27
CA TRP A 510 -26.08 -4.85 5.85
C TRP A 510 -25.52 -5.55 4.60
N ASN A 511 -25.53 -6.89 4.56
CA ASN A 511 -25.10 -7.66 3.41
C ASN A 511 -25.88 -7.32 2.14
N LYS A 512 -27.22 -7.12 2.27
CA LYS A 512 -28.07 -6.72 1.16
C LYS A 512 -27.70 -5.32 0.64
N TYR A 513 -27.38 -4.38 1.53
CA TYR A 513 -26.90 -3.06 1.15
C TYR A 513 -25.54 -3.16 0.43
N VAL A 514 -24.56 -3.84 1.02
CA VAL A 514 -23.25 -4.04 0.41
C VAL A 514 -23.37 -4.69 -0.97
N SER A 515 -24.18 -5.75 -1.11
CA SER A 515 -24.40 -6.42 -2.40
C SER A 515 -24.97 -5.46 -3.45
N LYS A 516 -25.87 -4.55 -3.04
CA LYS A 516 -26.48 -3.61 -3.98
C LYS A 516 -25.50 -2.53 -4.44
N VAL A 517 -24.66 -2.00 -3.54
CA VAL A 517 -23.74 -0.91 -3.91
C VAL A 517 -22.43 -1.40 -4.55
N THR A 518 -22.08 -2.68 -4.36
CA THR A 518 -20.85 -3.27 -4.93
C THR A 518 -21.10 -4.10 -6.18
N ASP A 519 -22.38 -4.32 -6.56
CA ASP A 519 -22.76 -5.27 -7.63
C ASP A 519 -22.22 -6.71 -7.42
N VAL A 520 -21.93 -7.08 -6.16
CA VAL A 520 -21.45 -8.40 -5.80
C VAL A 520 -22.50 -9.09 -4.97
N GLU A 521 -22.88 -10.31 -5.34
CA GLU A 521 -23.69 -11.13 -4.44
C GLU A 521 -22.86 -11.51 -3.21
N VAL A 522 -22.92 -10.70 -2.13
CA VAL A 522 -22.39 -11.07 -0.81
C VAL A 522 -23.29 -12.17 -0.24
N VAL A 523 -23.42 -13.26 -0.97
CA VAL A 523 -24.15 -14.44 -0.52
C VAL A 523 -23.17 -15.35 0.16
N GLY A 524 -23.17 -15.27 1.51
CA GLY A 524 -22.76 -16.38 2.32
C GLY A 524 -21.27 -16.56 2.53
N GLU A 525 -20.54 -15.50 2.92
CA GLU A 525 -19.29 -15.77 3.64
C GLU A 525 -19.62 -16.72 4.81
N SER A 526 -18.91 -17.84 4.88
CA SER A 526 -19.09 -18.81 5.97
C SER A 526 -18.91 -18.10 7.31
N LYS A 527 -19.90 -18.24 8.22
CA LYS A 527 -19.83 -17.64 9.58
C LYS A 527 -18.48 -17.88 10.25
N SER A 528 -17.90 -19.07 10.04
CA SER A 528 -16.60 -19.41 10.62
C SER A 528 -15.43 -18.63 10.00
N LEU A 529 -15.50 -18.26 8.72
CA LEU A 529 -14.49 -17.39 8.10
C LEU A 529 -14.63 -15.97 8.61
N PHE A 530 -15.84 -15.44 8.63
CA PHE A 530 -16.15 -14.14 9.23
C PHE A 530 -15.66 -14.06 10.69
N CYS A 531 -15.95 -15.04 11.54
CA CYS A 531 -15.47 -15.07 12.92
C CYS A 531 -13.93 -15.18 12.98
N GLY A 532 -13.32 -15.99 12.10
CA GLY A 532 -11.86 -16.11 12.02
C GLY A 532 -11.17 -14.81 11.65
N SER A 533 -11.72 -14.03 10.70
CA SER A 533 -11.17 -12.73 10.30
C SER A 533 -11.30 -11.68 11.41
N ILE A 534 -12.43 -11.64 12.13
CA ILE A 534 -12.61 -10.75 13.29
C ILE A 534 -11.58 -11.07 14.40
N VAL A 535 -11.41 -12.35 14.74
CA VAL A 535 -10.43 -12.75 15.76
C VAL A 535 -9.02 -12.39 15.34
N ASN A 536 -8.67 -12.59 14.06
CA ASN A 536 -7.36 -12.20 13.55
C ASN A 536 -7.16 -10.68 13.64
N LYS A 537 -8.16 -9.86 13.29
CA LYS A 537 -8.06 -8.40 13.37
C LYS A 537 -7.88 -7.90 14.82
N LEU A 538 -8.62 -8.46 15.76
CA LEU A 538 -8.64 -7.97 17.15
C LEU A 538 -7.57 -8.62 18.04
N MET A 539 -7.14 -9.84 17.72
CA MET A 539 -6.19 -10.61 18.51
C MET A 539 -5.09 -11.26 17.63
N GLY A 540 -4.61 -10.55 16.65
CA GLY A 540 -3.72 -11.07 15.61
C GLY A 540 -2.41 -11.65 16.12
N MET A 541 -1.80 -11.11 17.17
CA MET A 541 -0.59 -11.69 17.79
C MET A 541 -0.88 -13.04 18.45
N ALA A 542 -2.02 -13.20 19.12
CA ALA A 542 -2.43 -14.49 19.68
C ALA A 542 -2.75 -15.53 18.60
N VAL A 543 -3.34 -15.11 17.48
CA VAL A 543 -3.55 -15.92 16.29
C VAL A 543 -2.22 -16.29 15.64
N SER A 544 -1.31 -15.36 15.54
CA SER A 544 0.03 -15.56 14.97
C SER A 544 0.84 -16.58 15.74
N TRP A 545 0.70 -16.64 17.06
CA TRP A 545 1.31 -17.70 17.88
C TRP A 545 0.87 -19.10 17.44
N MET A 546 -0.39 -19.28 17.05
CA MET A 546 -0.89 -20.55 16.51
C MET A 546 -0.46 -20.80 15.07
N PHE A 547 -0.27 -19.75 14.29
CA PHE A 547 0.00 -19.83 12.87
C PHE A 547 1.47 -20.07 12.54
N VAL A 548 2.38 -19.41 13.26
CA VAL A 548 3.82 -19.42 12.99
C VAL A 548 4.44 -20.72 13.53
N ASP A 549 5.18 -21.44 12.68
CA ASP A 549 6.09 -22.50 13.12
C ASP A 549 7.49 -21.90 13.29
N PRO A 550 8.02 -21.80 14.52
CA PRO A 550 9.30 -21.14 14.77
C PRO A 550 10.46 -21.75 13.97
N THR A 551 10.49 -23.08 13.84
CA THR A 551 11.60 -23.77 13.16
C THR A 551 11.56 -23.61 11.64
N PHE A 552 10.38 -23.58 11.08
CA PHE A 552 10.18 -23.38 9.65
C PHE A 552 10.49 -21.93 9.22
N HIS A 553 10.06 -20.97 10.02
CA HIS A 553 10.23 -19.54 9.69
C HIS A 553 11.66 -19.05 9.95
N GLU A 554 12.41 -19.59 10.93
CA GLU A 554 13.78 -19.19 11.21
C GLU A 554 14.70 -19.33 9.98
N ASN A 555 14.60 -20.43 9.24
CA ASN A 555 15.39 -20.65 8.03
C ASN A 555 15.02 -19.66 6.91
N LYS A 556 13.75 -19.27 6.79
CA LYS A 556 13.27 -18.29 5.81
C LYS A 556 13.73 -16.89 6.18
N VAL A 557 13.55 -16.51 7.45
CA VAL A 557 13.94 -15.20 7.98
C VAL A 557 15.40 -14.91 7.66
N ASN A 558 16.33 -15.83 7.98
CA ASN A 558 17.76 -15.65 7.71
C ASN A 558 18.08 -15.40 6.23
N LYS A 559 17.41 -16.10 5.31
CA LYS A 559 17.63 -15.91 3.86
C LYS A 559 17.05 -14.61 3.35
N VAL A 560 15.86 -14.23 3.82
CA VAL A 560 15.22 -12.95 3.45
C VAL A 560 16.01 -11.79 4.01
N GLN A 561 16.56 -11.92 5.21
CA GLN A 561 17.49 -10.96 5.80
C GLN A 561 18.75 -10.78 4.94
N GLU A 562 19.38 -11.86 4.49
CA GLU A 562 20.53 -11.78 3.58
C GLU A 562 20.16 -11.05 2.28
N MET A 563 18.97 -11.33 1.73
CA MET A 563 18.46 -10.68 0.53
C MET A 563 18.24 -9.18 0.75
N LEU A 564 17.66 -8.77 1.88
CA LEU A 564 17.43 -7.37 2.24
C LEU A 564 18.77 -6.61 2.39
N GLU A 565 19.79 -7.24 2.98
CA GLU A 565 21.12 -6.63 3.07
C GLU A 565 21.78 -6.47 1.67
N ASP A 566 21.61 -7.44 0.77
CA ASP A 566 22.05 -7.32 -0.62
C ASP A 566 21.36 -6.17 -1.36
N ILE A 567 20.07 -5.97 -1.10
CA ILE A 567 19.26 -4.88 -1.65
C ILE A 567 19.71 -3.54 -1.07
N ARG A 568 19.94 -3.44 0.23
CA ARG A 568 20.48 -2.25 0.90
C ARG A 568 21.85 -1.84 0.33
N GLU A 569 22.75 -2.80 0.12
CA GLU A 569 24.03 -2.54 -0.54
C GLU A 569 23.87 -2.15 -2.03
N ALA A 570 22.88 -2.73 -2.72
CA ALA A 570 22.54 -2.35 -4.08
C ALA A 570 22.08 -0.88 -4.14
N PHE A 571 21.13 -0.48 -3.28
CA PHE A 571 20.68 0.91 -3.11
C PHE A 571 21.87 1.84 -2.86
N GLY A 572 22.72 1.52 -1.87
CA GLY A 572 23.91 2.31 -1.58
C GLY A 572 24.84 2.49 -2.79
N SER A 573 25.01 1.43 -3.62
CA SER A 573 25.80 1.51 -4.85
C SER A 573 25.14 2.35 -5.94
N LEU A 574 23.82 2.39 -5.99
CA LEU A 574 23.04 3.24 -6.90
C LEU A 574 23.13 4.72 -6.50
N VAL A 575 22.88 5.04 -5.23
CA VAL A 575 23.01 6.41 -4.67
C VAL A 575 24.42 6.96 -4.88
N ALA A 576 25.46 6.16 -4.62
CA ALA A 576 26.84 6.60 -4.85
C ALA A 576 27.13 7.02 -6.30
N LYS A 577 26.45 6.42 -7.29
CA LYS A 577 26.63 6.68 -8.72
C LYS A 577 25.74 7.80 -9.27
N THR A 578 24.75 8.28 -8.52
CA THR A 578 23.92 9.42 -8.97
C THR A 578 24.77 10.65 -9.21
N ASP A 579 24.44 11.46 -10.18
CA ASP A 579 25.14 12.72 -10.52
C ASP A 579 24.37 13.97 -10.05
N TRP A 580 23.09 13.83 -9.76
CA TRP A 580 22.21 14.91 -9.34
C TRP A 580 22.24 15.20 -7.83
N MET A 581 22.50 14.17 -6.99
CA MET A 581 22.66 14.36 -5.55
C MET A 581 24.04 14.95 -5.22
N ASP A 582 24.07 15.94 -4.35
CA ASP A 582 25.34 16.43 -3.79
C ASP A 582 25.94 15.45 -2.74
N GLN A 583 27.22 15.63 -2.44
CA GLN A 583 27.93 14.68 -1.57
C GLN A 583 27.44 14.66 -0.13
N LEU A 584 26.91 15.80 0.39
CA LEU A 584 26.39 15.88 1.76
C LEU A 584 25.12 15.04 1.85
N THR A 585 24.18 15.24 0.90
CA THR A 585 22.93 14.48 0.85
C THR A 585 23.18 12.99 0.60
N LYS A 586 24.12 12.61 -0.30
CA LYS A 586 24.50 11.19 -0.49
C LYS A 586 24.96 10.54 0.82
N THR A 587 25.82 11.23 1.55
CA THR A 587 26.34 10.70 2.84
C THR A 587 25.21 10.54 3.86
N ALA A 588 24.31 11.50 3.95
CA ALA A 588 23.16 11.43 4.84
C ALA A 588 22.18 10.33 4.44
N THR A 589 21.88 10.17 3.13
CA THR A 589 21.05 9.10 2.58
C THR A 589 21.60 7.72 2.91
N LEU A 590 22.91 7.51 2.69
CA LEU A 590 23.57 6.25 3.04
C LEU A 590 23.53 5.99 4.54
N LYS A 591 23.71 7.04 5.37
CA LYS A 591 23.60 6.91 6.82
C LYS A 591 22.19 6.52 7.25
N LYS A 592 21.13 7.11 6.65
CA LYS A 592 19.74 6.74 6.93
C LYS A 592 19.49 5.29 6.55
N SER A 593 19.88 4.86 5.34
CA SER A 593 19.73 3.47 4.91
C SER A 593 20.43 2.47 5.83
N HIS A 594 21.62 2.79 6.36
CA HIS A 594 22.31 1.93 7.32
C HIS A 594 21.69 1.90 8.71
N LYS A 595 20.96 2.96 9.10
CA LYS A 595 20.21 3.04 10.36
C LYS A 595 18.84 2.41 10.30
N MET A 596 18.35 2.16 9.09
CA MET A 596 17.06 1.54 8.88
C MET A 596 17.04 0.16 9.51
N GLU A 597 16.15 -0.05 10.45
CA GLU A 597 15.94 -1.31 11.15
C GLU A 597 14.90 -2.16 10.39
N TYR A 598 14.82 -3.43 10.69
CA TYR A 598 13.85 -4.33 10.06
C TYR A 598 13.50 -5.50 10.95
N GLU A 599 12.28 -5.95 10.81
CA GLU A 599 11.80 -7.20 11.39
C GLU A 599 11.14 -8.07 10.32
N ILE A 600 11.46 -9.37 10.34
CA ILE A 600 11.05 -10.32 9.30
C ILE A 600 10.41 -11.54 9.96
N GLY A 601 9.23 -11.88 9.51
CA GLY A 601 8.46 -13.05 9.92
C GLY A 601 7.53 -12.78 11.08
N PHE A 602 8.07 -12.58 12.27
CA PHE A 602 7.30 -12.39 13.50
C PHE A 602 8.15 -11.75 14.61
N PRO A 603 7.53 -11.08 15.59
CA PRO A 603 8.28 -10.47 16.69
C PRO A 603 9.00 -11.52 17.53
N THR A 604 10.23 -11.22 17.95
CA THR A 604 11.09 -12.13 18.72
C THR A 604 10.47 -12.60 20.03
N TRP A 605 9.56 -11.80 20.59
CA TRP A 605 8.84 -12.08 21.83
C TRP A 605 7.59 -12.96 21.67
N LEU A 606 7.13 -13.22 20.43
CA LEU A 606 5.86 -13.90 20.15
C LEU A 606 5.69 -15.23 20.90
N PHE A 607 6.77 -16.01 21.02
CA PHE A 607 6.78 -17.30 21.72
C PHE A 607 7.19 -17.21 23.21
N ASN A 608 7.34 -16.00 23.73
CA ASN A 608 7.47 -15.79 25.17
C ASN A 608 6.07 -15.63 25.76
N GLU A 609 5.60 -16.66 26.48
CA GLU A 609 4.24 -16.72 27.04
C GLU A 609 3.93 -15.52 27.96
N GLU A 610 4.91 -15.08 28.77
CA GLU A 610 4.75 -13.96 29.70
C GLU A 610 4.53 -12.65 28.92
N LYS A 611 5.38 -12.36 27.92
CA LYS A 611 5.25 -11.16 27.07
C LYS A 611 3.97 -11.16 26.22
N LEU A 612 3.56 -12.32 25.69
CA LEU A 612 2.31 -12.42 24.92
C LEU A 612 1.08 -12.19 25.80
N ASN A 613 1.09 -12.71 27.02
CA ASN A 613 -0.01 -12.50 27.97
C ASN A 613 -0.03 -11.03 28.48
N GLU A 614 1.13 -10.40 28.70
CA GLU A 614 1.26 -8.97 29.03
C GLU A 614 0.74 -8.07 27.90
N TYR A 615 0.99 -8.44 26.64
CA TYR A 615 0.47 -7.71 25.47
C TYR A 615 -1.05 -7.59 25.48
N TYR A 616 -1.78 -8.62 25.98
CA TYR A 616 -3.23 -8.66 26.08
C TYR A 616 -3.74 -8.46 27.52
N GLU A 617 -2.91 -7.98 28.45
CA GLU A 617 -3.31 -7.75 29.84
C GLU A 617 -4.51 -6.79 29.93
N GLY A 618 -5.49 -7.13 30.78
CA GLY A 618 -6.74 -6.38 30.95
C GLY A 618 -7.92 -6.91 30.15
N ILE A 619 -7.70 -7.88 29.23
CA ILE A 619 -8.77 -8.55 28.48
C ILE A 619 -9.31 -9.70 29.30
N ASP A 620 -10.65 -9.82 29.47
CA ASP A 620 -11.31 -10.98 30.11
C ASP A 620 -12.62 -11.26 29.37
N LEU A 621 -12.57 -12.20 28.40
CA LEU A 621 -13.65 -12.47 27.46
C LEU A 621 -14.59 -13.58 27.93
N SER A 622 -15.85 -13.49 27.50
CA SER A 622 -16.91 -14.44 27.78
C SER A 622 -17.35 -15.18 26.51
N GLU A 623 -17.57 -16.47 26.58
CA GLU A 623 -18.07 -17.29 25.44
C GLU A 623 -19.46 -16.87 24.93
N THR A 624 -20.22 -16.05 25.70
CA THR A 624 -21.60 -15.69 25.40
C THR A 624 -21.82 -14.19 25.11
N ARG A 625 -20.76 -13.37 25.13
CA ARG A 625 -20.87 -11.90 25.00
C ARG A 625 -20.07 -11.35 23.83
N TYR A 626 -20.39 -11.79 22.62
CA TYR A 626 -19.61 -11.49 21.41
C TYR A 626 -19.33 -9.98 21.21
N LEU A 627 -20.36 -9.12 21.09
CA LEU A 627 -20.17 -7.69 20.86
C LEU A 627 -19.41 -7.00 22.02
N ALA A 628 -19.75 -7.33 23.26
CA ALA A 628 -19.06 -6.79 24.42
C ALA A 628 -17.58 -7.22 24.50
N ASN A 629 -17.25 -8.45 24.07
CA ASN A 629 -15.87 -8.90 23.94
C ASN A 629 -15.08 -8.04 22.95
N MET A 630 -15.63 -7.75 21.78
CA MET A 630 -14.99 -6.92 20.75
C MET A 630 -14.71 -5.52 21.27
N VAL A 631 -15.71 -4.90 21.89
CA VAL A 631 -15.58 -3.56 22.49
C VAL A 631 -14.53 -3.54 23.59
N GLN A 632 -14.48 -4.56 24.45
CA GLN A 632 -13.48 -4.65 25.53
C GLN A 632 -12.06 -4.73 24.99
N ILE A 633 -11.81 -5.49 23.90
CA ILE A 633 -10.49 -5.58 23.31
C ILE A 633 -10.03 -4.22 22.79
N VAL A 634 -10.87 -3.54 22.02
CA VAL A 634 -10.58 -2.20 21.48
C VAL A 634 -10.31 -1.21 22.63
N GLN A 635 -11.19 -1.20 23.64
CA GLN A 635 -11.05 -0.30 24.79
C GLN A 635 -9.75 -0.52 25.57
N VAL A 636 -9.34 -1.79 25.82
CA VAL A 636 -8.10 -2.09 26.53
C VAL A 636 -6.88 -1.62 25.73
N GLN A 637 -6.88 -1.81 24.42
CA GLN A 637 -5.80 -1.33 23.55
C GLN A 637 -5.71 0.20 23.56
N LEU A 638 -6.85 0.88 23.49
CA LEU A 638 -6.90 2.35 23.50
C LEU A 638 -6.43 2.94 24.85
N ILE A 639 -6.81 2.35 25.97
CA ILE A 639 -6.32 2.80 27.28
C ILE A 639 -4.78 2.75 27.33
N LYS A 640 -4.16 1.71 26.78
CA LYS A 640 -2.69 1.64 26.68
C LYS A 640 -2.11 2.78 25.85
N THR A 641 -2.76 3.11 24.73
CA THR A 641 -2.35 4.24 23.88
C THR A 641 -2.51 5.57 24.61
N TRP A 642 -3.64 5.81 25.28
CA TRP A 642 -3.84 7.05 26.03
C TRP A 642 -2.88 7.21 27.21
N THR A 643 -2.58 6.14 27.95
CA THR A 643 -1.64 6.17 29.07
C THR A 643 -0.20 6.41 28.64
N SER A 644 0.16 6.10 27.38
CA SER A 644 1.51 6.30 26.87
C SER A 644 1.89 7.78 26.61
N LEU A 645 0.94 8.73 26.72
CA LEU A 645 1.18 10.14 26.39
C LEU A 645 2.42 10.74 27.08
N HIS A 646 2.62 10.45 28.36
CA HIS A 646 3.74 10.96 29.14
C HIS A 646 4.92 9.99 29.27
N ASP A 647 4.82 8.81 28.66
CA ASP A 647 5.89 7.83 28.65
C ASP A 647 7.00 8.23 27.66
N GLU A 648 8.25 7.88 27.97
CA GLU A 648 9.30 7.92 26.97
C GLU A 648 9.06 6.80 25.96
N ASN A 649 8.94 7.16 24.70
CA ASN A 649 8.88 6.20 23.61
C ASN A 649 10.23 5.48 23.50
N ILE A 650 10.38 4.44 24.27
CA ILE A 650 11.42 3.44 24.05
C ILE A 650 10.85 2.51 22.99
N PHE A 651 11.15 2.79 21.71
CA PHE A 651 10.79 1.87 20.63
C PHE A 651 11.54 0.57 20.86
N ASN A 652 10.85 -0.35 21.51
CA ASN A 652 11.36 -1.66 21.91
C ASN A 652 11.08 -2.68 20.80
N GLU A 653 11.70 -3.85 20.95
CA GLU A 653 11.45 -5.10 20.21
C GLU A 653 9.96 -5.50 20.13
N SER A 654 9.03 -4.77 20.73
CA SER A 654 7.60 -5.07 20.78
C SER A 654 6.76 -4.37 19.70
N TYR A 655 7.31 -3.36 18.99
CA TYR A 655 6.55 -2.68 17.94
C TYR A 655 6.55 -3.50 16.65
N TRP A 656 5.37 -3.77 16.13
CA TRP A 656 5.13 -4.35 14.81
C TRP A 656 4.07 -3.53 14.07
N ALA A 657 4.33 -3.26 12.79
CA ALA A 657 3.41 -2.45 11.99
C ALA A 657 2.06 -3.14 11.73
N THR A 658 2.03 -4.48 11.78
CA THR A 658 0.87 -5.31 11.51
C THR A 658 1.02 -6.69 12.17
N ASP A 659 0.06 -7.59 11.97
CA ASP A 659 0.16 -8.96 12.44
C ASP A 659 1.01 -9.85 11.52
N PRO A 660 1.75 -10.83 12.07
CA PRO A 660 2.52 -11.79 11.29
C PRO A 660 1.71 -12.61 10.26
N THR A 661 0.39 -12.65 10.39
CA THR A 661 -0.53 -13.30 9.43
C THR A 661 -0.79 -12.46 8.18
N ASP A 662 -0.42 -11.20 8.14
CA ASP A 662 -0.70 -10.32 7.01
C ASP A 662 0.09 -10.71 5.76
N VAL A 663 -0.53 -10.60 4.59
CA VAL A 663 0.09 -10.90 3.29
C VAL A 663 0.45 -9.57 2.62
N ASN A 664 1.35 -8.86 3.26
CA ASN A 664 1.88 -7.56 2.81
C ASN A 664 3.27 -7.31 3.40
N ALA A 665 3.86 -6.13 3.13
CA ALA A 665 5.06 -5.60 3.73
C ALA A 665 4.86 -4.10 4.03
N PHE A 666 5.66 -3.50 4.93
CA PHE A 666 5.42 -2.15 5.42
C PHE A 666 6.71 -1.40 5.74
N HIS A 667 6.72 -0.11 5.46
CA HIS A 667 7.72 0.83 5.94
C HIS A 667 7.10 1.84 6.91
N THR A 668 7.66 1.94 8.11
CA THR A 668 7.22 2.92 9.12
C THR A 668 8.21 4.10 9.15
N PHE A 669 7.78 5.26 8.64
CA PHE A 669 8.65 6.44 8.48
C PHE A 669 9.22 6.95 9.80
N GLN A 670 8.39 7.06 10.83
CA GLN A 670 8.75 7.57 12.16
C GLN A 670 9.74 6.67 12.90
N LEU A 671 9.80 5.40 12.52
CA LEU A 671 10.73 4.43 13.06
C LEU A 671 11.95 4.20 12.17
N ASN A 672 11.87 4.60 10.89
CA ASN A 672 12.81 4.21 9.84
C ASN A 672 12.98 2.69 9.81
N HIS A 673 11.86 1.97 9.77
CA HIS A 673 11.78 0.53 10.02
C HIS A 673 10.97 -0.19 8.93
N ILE A 674 11.42 -1.38 8.53
CA ILE A 674 10.74 -2.27 7.57
C ILE A 674 10.19 -3.48 8.31
N THR A 675 8.90 -3.79 8.10
CA THR A 675 8.24 -4.98 8.65
C THR A 675 7.82 -5.92 7.52
N ILE A 676 8.29 -7.18 7.56
CA ILE A 676 7.95 -8.23 6.60
C ILE A 676 7.26 -9.39 7.32
N PRO A 677 5.92 -9.46 7.34
CA PRO A 677 5.18 -10.51 8.02
C PRO A 677 5.43 -11.92 7.46
N ALA A 678 5.25 -12.94 8.29
CA ALA A 678 5.35 -14.34 7.86
C ALA A 678 4.32 -14.71 6.77
N GLY A 679 3.19 -14.02 6.75
CA GLY A 679 2.11 -14.22 5.79
C GLY A 679 2.53 -14.05 4.34
N ILE A 680 3.44 -13.11 4.03
CA ILE A 680 3.93 -12.91 2.65
C ILE A 680 5.05 -13.89 2.28
N LEU A 681 5.72 -14.54 3.25
CA LEU A 681 6.84 -15.44 3.01
C LEU A 681 6.41 -16.84 2.51
N GLN A 682 5.61 -16.85 1.47
CA GLN A 682 5.06 -18.05 0.82
C GLN A 682 4.96 -17.87 -0.69
N PHE A 683 4.71 -18.97 -1.41
CA PHE A 683 4.41 -18.91 -2.86
C PHE A 683 3.20 -17.97 -3.15
N PRO A 684 3.23 -17.11 -4.17
CA PRO A 684 4.29 -16.92 -5.18
C PRO A 684 5.29 -15.81 -4.85
N PHE A 685 5.31 -15.28 -3.64
CA PHE A 685 6.20 -14.21 -3.21
C PHE A 685 7.62 -14.72 -2.91
N TYR A 686 7.73 -15.90 -2.29
CA TYR A 686 8.98 -16.48 -1.83
C TYR A 686 9.01 -18.02 -2.00
N GLU A 687 10.21 -18.63 -1.89
CA GLU A 687 10.46 -20.06 -2.10
C GLU A 687 10.09 -20.51 -3.53
N LEU A 688 10.70 -19.83 -4.53
CA LEU A 688 10.43 -20.08 -5.94
C LEU A 688 11.49 -20.99 -6.58
N GLY A 689 12.35 -21.61 -5.79
CA GLY A 689 13.36 -22.59 -6.23
C GLY A 689 14.62 -22.00 -6.85
N LEU A 690 14.55 -20.82 -7.46
CA LEU A 690 15.68 -20.05 -7.98
C LEU A 690 15.73 -18.66 -7.35
N GLU A 691 16.94 -18.19 -7.04
CA GLU A 691 17.09 -16.84 -6.51
C GLU A 691 16.73 -15.75 -7.53
N ALA A 692 16.96 -16.02 -8.83
CA ALA A 692 16.46 -15.14 -9.88
C ALA A 692 14.95 -14.84 -9.75
N LEU A 693 14.16 -15.85 -9.38
CA LEU A 693 12.72 -15.73 -9.16
C LEU A 693 12.40 -15.06 -7.82
N ASN A 694 13.13 -15.43 -6.74
CA ASN A 694 12.96 -14.82 -5.43
C ASN A 694 13.29 -13.31 -5.45
N TYR A 695 14.38 -12.90 -6.12
CA TYR A 695 14.71 -11.47 -6.30
C TYR A 695 13.69 -10.74 -7.20
N GLY A 696 13.07 -11.45 -8.16
CA GLY A 696 12.00 -10.89 -9.00
C GLY A 696 10.67 -10.74 -8.26
N ALA A 697 10.43 -11.54 -7.22
CA ALA A 697 9.22 -11.51 -6.37
C ALA A 697 9.49 -10.76 -5.07
N ILE A 698 9.74 -11.46 -3.95
CA ILE A 698 9.94 -10.83 -2.64
C ILE A 698 11.08 -9.79 -2.65
N GLY A 699 12.12 -10.00 -3.47
CA GLY A 699 13.22 -9.04 -3.58
C GLY A 699 12.78 -7.66 -4.09
N THR A 700 11.80 -7.59 -5.00
CA THR A 700 11.23 -6.31 -5.45
C THR A 700 10.39 -5.65 -4.37
N VAL A 701 9.69 -6.43 -3.54
CA VAL A 701 8.94 -5.94 -2.38
C VAL A 701 9.89 -5.37 -1.32
N LEU A 702 10.97 -6.10 -0.97
CA LEU A 702 11.99 -5.62 -0.03
C LEU A 702 12.63 -4.31 -0.47
N GLY A 703 12.91 -4.18 -1.77
CA GLY A 703 13.43 -2.94 -2.36
C GLY A 703 12.39 -1.81 -2.37
N HIS A 704 11.12 -2.13 -2.59
CA HIS A 704 10.00 -1.20 -2.50
C HIS A 704 9.91 -0.59 -1.09
N GLU A 705 9.91 -1.43 -0.04
CA GLU A 705 9.90 -0.95 1.36
C GLU A 705 11.15 -0.14 1.71
N LEU A 706 12.33 -0.55 1.24
CA LEU A 706 13.54 0.23 1.45
C LEU A 706 13.45 1.59 0.77
N THR A 707 12.91 1.64 -0.46
CA THR A 707 12.76 2.87 -1.24
C THR A 707 11.77 3.84 -0.61
N HIS A 708 10.73 3.36 0.10
CA HIS A 708 9.82 4.21 0.87
C HIS A 708 10.54 5.12 1.88
N GLY A 709 11.69 4.71 2.42
CA GLY A 709 12.51 5.59 3.22
C GLY A 709 13.01 6.86 2.51
N PHE A 710 12.87 6.94 1.17
CA PHE A 710 13.42 7.99 0.30
C PHE A 710 12.43 8.47 -0.77
N ASP A 711 11.16 8.04 -0.71
CA ASP A 711 10.07 8.54 -1.55
C ASP A 711 9.66 9.98 -1.17
N THR A 712 8.53 10.46 -1.67
CA THR A 712 8.04 11.83 -1.41
C THR A 712 7.78 12.10 0.06
N SER A 713 7.36 11.11 0.82
CA SER A 713 7.04 11.19 2.25
C SER A 713 8.23 10.77 3.12
N GLY A 714 8.83 9.62 2.84
CA GLY A 714 9.92 9.08 3.65
C GLY A 714 11.19 9.94 3.66
N ARG A 715 11.49 10.65 2.55
CA ARG A 715 12.62 11.61 2.51
C ARG A 715 12.50 12.75 3.54
N LEU A 716 11.32 12.99 4.06
CA LEU A 716 11.09 14.05 5.07
C LEU A 716 11.58 13.64 6.47
N TYR A 717 11.72 12.34 6.72
CA TYR A 717 12.18 11.77 7.97
C TYR A 717 13.68 11.43 7.89
N ASP A 718 14.43 11.79 8.91
CA ASP A 718 15.85 11.46 8.99
C ASP A 718 16.11 10.00 9.38
N GLY A 719 17.38 9.63 9.56
CA GLY A 719 17.74 8.26 9.94
C GLY A 719 17.37 7.87 11.37
N ASP A 720 16.92 8.82 12.19
CA ASP A 720 16.40 8.59 13.53
C ASP A 720 14.86 8.61 13.56
N GLY A 721 14.20 8.82 12.38
CA GLY A 721 12.76 8.88 12.23
C GLY A 721 12.12 10.22 12.60
N ASN A 722 12.92 11.25 12.84
CA ASN A 722 12.40 12.59 13.12
C ASN A 722 12.11 13.35 11.81
N LEU A 723 10.99 14.04 11.76
CA LEU A 723 10.58 14.90 10.66
C LEU A 723 11.44 16.16 10.66
N ARG A 724 12.34 16.29 9.70
CA ARG A 724 13.20 17.47 9.53
C ARG A 724 13.84 17.54 8.16
N GLN A 725 14.19 18.74 7.71
CA GLN A 725 14.96 18.90 6.49
C GLN A 725 16.43 18.51 6.70
N TRP A 726 16.85 17.40 6.12
CA TRP A 726 18.21 16.86 6.19
C TRP A 726 18.88 16.75 4.81
N TRP A 727 18.11 16.97 3.72
CA TRP A 727 18.62 17.14 2.36
C TRP A 727 18.97 18.61 2.10
N THR A 728 19.94 18.85 1.20
CA THR A 728 20.23 20.22 0.74
C THR A 728 19.13 20.70 -0.19
N ASN A 729 18.87 22.02 -0.20
CA ASN A 729 17.87 22.63 -1.10
C ASN A 729 18.16 22.33 -2.58
N LYS A 730 19.44 22.23 -2.96
CA LYS A 730 19.82 21.83 -4.32
C LYS A 730 19.32 20.44 -4.65
N THR A 731 19.54 19.47 -3.78
CA THR A 731 19.10 18.08 -4.01
C THR A 731 17.58 17.97 -4.00
N ILE A 732 16.88 18.76 -3.18
CA ILE A 732 15.40 18.78 -3.15
C ILE A 732 14.86 19.25 -4.52
N LEU A 733 15.40 20.34 -5.09
CA LEU A 733 14.98 20.82 -6.40
C LEU A 733 15.24 19.82 -7.53
N GLU A 734 16.41 19.18 -7.53
CA GLU A 734 16.77 18.14 -8.50
C GLU A 734 15.89 16.89 -8.35
N TYR A 735 15.47 16.56 -7.13
CA TYR A 735 14.53 15.48 -6.86
C TYR A 735 13.14 15.81 -7.43
N SER A 736 12.62 17.01 -7.16
CA SER A 736 11.33 17.47 -7.66
C SER A 736 11.27 17.46 -9.21
N ASP A 737 12.33 17.92 -9.87
CA ASP A 737 12.40 17.86 -11.35
C ASP A 737 12.36 16.43 -11.89
N ARG A 738 12.93 15.46 -11.14
CA ARG A 738 12.93 14.04 -11.54
C ARG A 738 11.63 13.34 -11.23
N THR A 739 10.99 13.67 -10.11
CA THR A 739 9.68 13.11 -9.76
C THR A 739 8.59 13.59 -10.69
N GLN A 740 8.70 14.81 -11.26
CA GLN A 740 7.79 15.26 -12.31
C GLN A 740 7.78 14.34 -13.54
N CYS A 741 8.93 13.70 -13.86
CA CYS A 741 8.97 12.72 -14.93
C CYS A 741 8.05 11.52 -14.65
N PHE A 742 7.98 11.07 -13.39
CA PHE A 742 7.09 9.96 -13.00
C PHE A 742 5.62 10.39 -13.07
N ILE A 743 5.27 11.57 -12.54
CA ILE A 743 3.92 12.12 -12.65
C ILE A 743 3.48 12.17 -14.12
N ASP A 744 4.30 12.80 -15.00
CA ASP A 744 4.01 12.90 -16.44
C ASP A 744 3.83 11.52 -17.09
N HIS A 745 4.66 10.53 -16.67
CA HIS A 745 4.61 9.18 -17.24
C HIS A 745 3.35 8.44 -16.82
N TYR A 746 3.01 8.43 -15.54
CA TYR A 746 1.85 7.70 -15.03
C TYR A 746 0.54 8.37 -15.47
N ASN A 747 0.48 9.68 -15.61
CA ASN A 747 -0.65 10.41 -16.22
C ASN A 747 -0.93 10.04 -17.70
N THR A 748 -0.09 9.22 -18.34
CA THR A 748 -0.37 8.72 -19.71
C THR A 748 -1.24 7.46 -19.74
N TYR A 749 -1.46 6.80 -18.62
CA TYR A 749 -2.28 5.61 -18.53
C TYR A 749 -3.75 6.01 -18.37
N TYR A 750 -4.61 5.50 -19.27
CA TYR A 750 -6.04 5.79 -19.32
C TYR A 750 -6.81 4.50 -19.03
N GLU A 751 -7.63 4.51 -17.98
CA GLU A 751 -8.38 3.37 -17.50
C GLU A 751 -9.82 3.81 -17.18
N VAL A 752 -10.81 3.06 -17.64
CA VAL A 752 -12.23 3.21 -17.32
C VAL A 752 -12.70 4.66 -17.22
N ASP A 753 -12.58 5.40 -18.34
CA ASP A 753 -13.04 6.78 -18.53
C ASP A 753 -12.24 7.86 -17.78
N ASP A 754 -11.08 7.52 -17.15
CA ASP A 754 -10.19 8.51 -16.48
C ASP A 754 -8.71 8.16 -16.65
N TYR A 755 -7.83 9.10 -16.30
CA TYR A 755 -6.38 8.91 -16.28
C TYR A 755 -5.89 8.63 -14.86
N ILE A 756 -4.82 7.82 -14.73
CA ILE A 756 -4.10 7.66 -13.47
C ILE A 756 -3.69 9.03 -12.94
N ASP A 757 -3.96 9.31 -11.66
CA ASP A 757 -3.41 10.48 -10.97
C ASP A 757 -1.96 10.18 -10.53
N GLY A 758 -1.01 10.60 -11.36
CA GLY A 758 0.41 10.37 -11.11
C GLY A 758 0.96 11.21 -9.94
N GLU A 759 0.24 12.21 -9.43
CA GLU A 759 0.59 12.96 -8.22
C GLU A 759 0.17 12.18 -6.97
N LEU A 760 -1.07 11.66 -6.96
CA LEU A 760 -1.58 10.79 -5.89
C LEU A 760 -0.72 9.53 -5.73
N THR A 761 -0.35 8.91 -6.83
CA THR A 761 0.38 7.63 -6.83
C THR A 761 1.90 7.77 -6.80
N LEU A 762 2.45 9.00 -6.69
CA LEU A 762 3.87 9.27 -6.88
C LEU A 762 4.79 8.51 -5.91
N GLY A 763 4.45 8.46 -4.64
CA GLY A 763 5.25 7.76 -3.61
C GLY A 763 5.43 6.29 -3.95
N GLU A 764 4.33 5.61 -4.23
CA GLU A 764 4.27 4.20 -4.62
C GLU A 764 5.01 3.93 -5.94
N ASN A 765 4.82 4.83 -6.91
CA ASN A 765 5.49 4.72 -8.21
C ASN A 765 7.02 4.83 -8.09
N ILE A 766 7.52 5.67 -7.18
CA ILE A 766 8.95 5.78 -6.87
C ILE A 766 9.44 4.50 -6.21
N ALA A 767 8.69 3.98 -5.22
CA ALA A 767 9.03 2.77 -4.49
C ALA A 767 9.11 1.55 -5.42
N ASP A 768 8.16 1.37 -6.33
CA ASP A 768 8.15 0.31 -7.33
C ASP A 768 9.35 0.37 -8.29
N ASN A 769 9.64 1.57 -8.83
CA ASN A 769 10.75 1.76 -9.77
C ASN A 769 12.12 1.57 -9.07
N GLY A 770 12.24 1.99 -7.81
CA GLY A 770 13.41 1.76 -6.96
C GLY A 770 13.60 0.29 -6.66
N GLY A 771 12.54 -0.36 -6.15
CA GLY A 771 12.54 -1.75 -5.71
C GLY A 771 12.96 -2.73 -6.79
N LEU A 772 12.38 -2.65 -7.99
CA LEU A 772 12.82 -3.49 -9.11
C LEU A 772 14.29 -3.27 -9.45
N ARG A 773 14.73 -2.03 -9.46
CA ARG A 773 16.11 -1.71 -9.83
C ARG A 773 17.11 -2.22 -8.80
N GLU A 774 16.81 -2.08 -7.54
CA GLU A 774 17.61 -2.56 -6.43
C GLU A 774 17.70 -4.08 -6.45
N ALA A 775 16.57 -4.77 -6.63
CA ALA A 775 16.50 -6.22 -6.76
C ALA A 775 17.37 -6.75 -7.91
N ILE A 776 17.35 -6.09 -9.09
CA ILE A 776 18.19 -6.47 -10.23
C ILE A 776 19.69 -6.33 -9.90
N VAL A 777 20.09 -5.25 -9.23
CA VAL A 777 21.50 -5.03 -8.85
C VAL A 777 21.92 -6.01 -7.76
N ALA A 778 21.06 -6.24 -6.77
CA ALA A 778 21.28 -7.21 -5.70
C ALA A 778 21.43 -8.64 -6.25
N TYR A 779 20.54 -9.08 -7.14
CA TYR A 779 20.65 -10.39 -7.79
C TYR A 779 21.95 -10.56 -8.58
N LYS A 780 22.39 -9.54 -9.32
CA LYS A 780 23.68 -9.58 -10.01
C LYS A 780 24.87 -9.74 -9.06
N ARG A 781 24.82 -9.11 -7.89
CA ARG A 781 25.83 -9.25 -6.82
C ARG A 781 25.79 -10.65 -6.22
N TRP A 782 24.60 -11.14 -5.89
CA TRP A 782 24.39 -12.50 -5.40
C TRP A 782 24.96 -13.54 -6.39
N LYS A 783 24.59 -13.43 -7.67
CA LYS A 783 25.06 -14.30 -8.74
C LYS A 783 26.58 -14.27 -8.91
N ALA A 784 27.21 -13.11 -8.72
CA ALA A 784 28.67 -12.99 -8.77
C ALA A 784 29.37 -13.75 -7.62
N ARG A 785 28.72 -13.86 -6.45
CA ARG A 785 29.24 -14.61 -5.28
C ARG A 785 28.98 -16.12 -5.39
N HIS A 786 27.80 -16.52 -5.86
CA HIS A 786 27.33 -17.90 -5.81
C HIS A 786 27.47 -18.66 -7.16
N GLY A 787 27.66 -17.94 -8.28
CA GLY A 787 27.79 -18.54 -9.62
C GLY A 787 26.44 -18.71 -10.34
N HIS A 788 26.39 -19.69 -11.27
CA HIS A 788 25.21 -19.91 -12.09
C HIS A 788 24.21 -20.84 -11.41
N GLU A 789 22.97 -20.44 -11.43
CA GLU A 789 21.83 -21.24 -11.00
C GLU A 789 21.45 -22.31 -12.04
N PRO A 790 20.71 -23.37 -11.64
CA PRO A 790 20.14 -24.32 -12.57
C PRO A 790 19.07 -23.67 -13.46
N LEU A 791 18.74 -24.34 -14.57
CA LEU A 791 17.67 -23.90 -15.47
C LEU A 791 16.28 -24.24 -14.90
N LEU A 792 15.31 -23.35 -15.07
CA LEU A 792 13.92 -23.63 -14.70
C LEU A 792 13.29 -24.64 -15.66
N PRO A 793 12.62 -25.71 -15.19
CA PRO A 793 11.97 -26.69 -16.04
C PRO A 793 10.90 -26.04 -16.92
N GLY A 794 10.86 -26.39 -18.21
CA GLY A 794 9.95 -25.78 -19.18
C GLY A 794 10.30 -24.35 -19.63
N PHE A 795 11.35 -23.75 -19.06
CA PHE A 795 11.83 -22.38 -19.33
C PHE A 795 13.32 -22.35 -19.69
N THR A 796 13.87 -23.46 -20.18
CA THR A 796 15.30 -23.60 -20.47
C THR A 796 15.84 -22.63 -21.53
N GLN A 797 14.96 -22.02 -22.32
CA GLN A 797 15.27 -21.00 -23.32
C GLN A 797 15.43 -19.58 -22.73
N PHE A 798 14.97 -19.35 -21.51
CA PHE A 798 15.02 -18.04 -20.85
C PHE A 798 16.30 -17.90 -20.02
N THR A 799 16.85 -16.70 -20.00
CA THR A 799 17.93 -16.33 -19.08
C THR A 799 17.37 -16.10 -17.68
N HIS A 800 18.22 -16.20 -16.66
CA HIS A 800 17.80 -15.90 -15.27
C HIS A 800 17.34 -14.46 -15.11
N GLU A 801 17.92 -13.52 -15.86
CA GLU A 801 17.46 -12.12 -15.88
C GLU A 801 16.05 -12.00 -16.47
N GLN A 802 15.71 -12.79 -17.52
CA GLN A 802 14.34 -12.84 -18.05
C GLN A 802 13.37 -13.48 -17.05
N LEU A 803 13.80 -14.53 -16.33
CA LEU A 803 13.00 -15.17 -15.29
C LEU A 803 12.72 -14.21 -14.11
N LEU A 804 13.67 -13.36 -13.74
CA LEU A 804 13.46 -12.30 -12.73
C LEU A 804 12.29 -11.38 -13.14
N PHE A 805 12.27 -10.92 -14.39
CA PHE A 805 11.18 -10.06 -14.87
C PHE A 805 9.85 -10.81 -14.99
N LEU A 806 9.87 -12.10 -15.35
CA LEU A 806 8.65 -12.92 -15.35
C LEU A 806 8.09 -13.11 -13.95
N SER A 807 8.95 -13.33 -12.95
CA SER A 807 8.56 -13.44 -11.55
C SER A 807 7.97 -12.13 -11.02
N PHE A 808 8.60 -10.99 -11.36
CA PHE A 808 8.05 -9.67 -11.02
C PHE A 808 6.67 -9.46 -11.65
N ALA A 809 6.51 -9.81 -12.93
CA ALA A 809 5.21 -9.70 -13.58
C ALA A 809 4.14 -10.60 -12.96
N HIS A 810 4.52 -11.81 -12.57
CA HIS A 810 3.61 -12.79 -12.00
C HIS A 810 2.95 -12.32 -10.69
N LEU A 811 3.64 -11.49 -9.89
CA LEU A 811 3.08 -10.89 -8.68
C LEU A 811 1.88 -9.98 -8.98
N TRP A 812 1.93 -9.29 -10.13
CA TRP A 812 0.94 -8.29 -10.53
C TRP A 812 -0.15 -8.85 -11.45
N CYS A 813 -0.18 -10.18 -11.69
CA CYS A 813 -1.30 -10.78 -12.41
C CYS A 813 -2.57 -10.68 -11.57
N GLU A 814 -3.62 -10.09 -12.15
CA GLU A 814 -4.89 -9.87 -11.48
C GLU A 814 -6.07 -9.88 -12.45
N SER A 815 -7.25 -10.12 -11.91
CA SER A 815 -8.55 -9.98 -12.56
C SER A 815 -9.38 -9.00 -11.76
N TYR A 816 -10.08 -8.09 -12.43
CA TYR A 816 -10.90 -7.07 -11.80
C TYR A 816 -12.16 -6.79 -12.63
N THR A 817 -13.24 -6.37 -11.96
CA THR A 817 -14.44 -5.83 -12.60
C THR A 817 -14.22 -4.37 -13.01
N ALA A 818 -15.02 -3.85 -13.92
CA ALA A 818 -14.94 -2.43 -14.29
C ALA A 818 -15.19 -1.51 -13.08
N THR A 819 -16.09 -1.90 -12.19
CA THR A 819 -16.38 -1.17 -10.95
C THR A 819 -15.16 -1.15 -10.02
N SER A 820 -14.51 -2.30 -9.81
CA SER A 820 -13.30 -2.38 -8.99
C SER A 820 -12.17 -1.55 -9.55
N LEU A 821 -11.97 -1.56 -10.87
CA LEU A 821 -10.92 -0.77 -11.51
C LEU A 821 -11.13 0.73 -11.28
N LYS A 822 -12.39 1.22 -11.30
CA LYS A 822 -12.69 2.63 -10.95
C LYS A 822 -12.24 3.00 -9.53
N TRP A 823 -12.37 2.08 -8.56
CA TRP A 823 -11.91 2.33 -7.19
C TRP A 823 -10.40 2.26 -7.04
N MET A 824 -9.75 1.37 -7.81
CA MET A 824 -8.29 1.31 -7.86
C MET A 824 -7.67 2.62 -8.36
N MET A 825 -8.40 3.41 -9.17
CA MET A 825 -7.95 4.72 -9.65
C MET A 825 -7.89 5.81 -8.55
N GLU A 826 -8.56 5.61 -7.43
CA GLU A 826 -8.55 6.54 -6.28
C GLU A 826 -7.58 6.11 -5.17
N ASP A 827 -6.85 5.01 -5.38
CA ASP A 827 -5.83 4.50 -4.46
C ASP A 827 -4.47 5.18 -4.68
N SER A 828 -3.65 5.25 -3.63
CA SER A 828 -2.24 5.65 -3.75
C SER A 828 -1.41 4.66 -4.58
N HIS A 829 -1.88 3.41 -4.72
CA HIS A 829 -1.29 2.41 -5.59
C HIS A 829 -1.99 2.36 -6.95
N CYS A 830 -1.21 2.31 -8.02
CA CYS A 830 -1.76 2.04 -9.34
C CYS A 830 -2.30 0.59 -9.44
N PRO A 831 -3.25 0.30 -10.35
CA PRO A 831 -3.60 -1.08 -10.73
C PRO A 831 -2.37 -1.89 -11.12
N GLY A 832 -2.36 -3.20 -10.83
CA GLY A 832 -1.18 -4.07 -11.00
C GLY A 832 -0.61 -4.09 -12.41
N HIS A 833 -1.45 -4.04 -13.44
CA HIS A 833 -1.00 -3.96 -14.83
C HIS A 833 -0.28 -2.63 -15.14
N VAL A 834 -0.69 -1.51 -14.52
CA VAL A 834 0.00 -0.21 -14.64
C VAL A 834 1.31 -0.24 -13.86
N ARG A 835 1.31 -0.73 -12.60
CA ARG A 835 2.53 -0.93 -11.80
C ARG A 835 3.60 -1.70 -12.60
N LEU A 836 3.22 -2.82 -13.21
CA LEU A 836 4.14 -3.61 -14.02
C LEU A 836 4.63 -2.86 -15.26
N GLN A 837 3.71 -2.39 -16.11
CA GLN A 837 4.07 -1.80 -17.39
C GLN A 837 4.90 -0.52 -17.25
N ALA A 838 4.49 0.37 -16.34
CA ALA A 838 5.18 1.65 -16.14
C ALA A 838 6.61 1.45 -15.63
N VAL A 839 6.80 0.56 -14.65
CA VAL A 839 8.13 0.23 -14.10
C VAL A 839 9.04 -0.40 -15.16
N LEU A 840 8.53 -1.36 -15.93
CA LEU A 840 9.33 -2.04 -16.98
C LEU A 840 9.68 -1.11 -18.14
N ARG A 841 8.79 -0.20 -18.54
CA ARG A 841 9.06 0.84 -19.55
C ARG A 841 10.19 1.78 -19.11
N ASN A 842 10.34 2.04 -17.81
CA ASN A 842 11.46 2.79 -17.24
C ASN A 842 12.75 1.97 -17.13
N SER A 843 12.67 0.62 -17.09
CA SER A 843 13.85 -0.25 -16.91
C SER A 843 14.63 -0.43 -18.21
N LYS A 844 15.90 -0.01 -18.19
CA LYS A 844 16.85 -0.30 -19.26
C LYS A 844 17.29 -1.75 -19.26
N GLU A 845 17.36 -2.34 -18.09
CA GLU A 845 17.72 -3.72 -17.83
C GLU A 845 16.68 -4.65 -18.45
N PHE A 846 15.39 -4.35 -18.31
CA PHE A 846 14.31 -5.07 -18.96
C PHE A 846 14.45 -5.05 -20.48
N SER A 847 14.52 -3.84 -21.07
CA SER A 847 14.60 -3.71 -22.52
C SER A 847 15.85 -4.37 -23.12
N THR A 848 16.94 -4.50 -22.33
CA THR A 848 18.15 -5.23 -22.72
C THR A 848 17.95 -6.75 -22.63
N ALA A 849 17.36 -7.25 -21.54
CA ALA A 849 17.13 -8.70 -21.32
C ALA A 849 16.17 -9.29 -22.38
N TRP A 850 15.16 -8.52 -22.78
CA TRP A 850 14.15 -8.95 -23.76
C TRP A 850 14.46 -8.50 -25.19
N ASN A 851 15.60 -7.83 -25.42
CA ASN A 851 16.05 -7.32 -26.73
C ASN A 851 14.99 -6.41 -27.40
N CYS A 852 14.30 -5.59 -26.62
CA CYS A 852 13.25 -4.71 -27.12
C CYS A 852 13.84 -3.58 -27.97
N PRO A 853 13.38 -3.41 -29.23
CA PRO A 853 13.84 -2.34 -30.10
C PRO A 853 13.60 -0.97 -29.47
N ALA A 854 14.54 -0.03 -29.67
CA ALA A 854 14.35 1.34 -29.23
C ALA A 854 13.11 1.95 -29.91
N GLY A 855 12.21 2.56 -29.13
CA GLY A 855 10.95 3.12 -29.59
C GLY A 855 9.78 2.13 -29.64
N SER A 856 9.97 0.83 -29.27
CA SER A 856 8.85 -0.07 -29.01
C SER A 856 8.09 0.37 -27.76
N THR A 857 6.85 -0.09 -27.58
CA THR A 857 5.98 0.27 -26.46
C THR A 857 6.69 0.06 -25.12
N MET A 858 7.37 -1.08 -24.93
CA MET A 858 8.09 -1.41 -23.71
C MET A 858 9.54 -0.87 -23.65
N ASN A 859 10.00 -0.12 -24.67
CA ASN A 859 11.31 0.54 -24.68
C ASN A 859 11.23 1.97 -25.23
N PRO A 860 10.49 2.88 -24.55
CA PRO A 860 10.38 4.28 -24.96
C PRO A 860 11.73 4.98 -24.86
N SER A 861 11.87 6.09 -25.60
CA SER A 861 13.09 6.91 -25.61
C SER A 861 13.30 7.68 -24.28
N LYS A 862 12.22 8.18 -23.66
CA LYS A 862 12.23 8.85 -22.34
C LYS A 862 11.99 7.77 -21.26
N LYS A 863 12.85 7.68 -20.29
CA LYS A 863 12.74 6.77 -19.14
C LYS A 863 12.95 7.58 -17.86
N CYS A 864 12.02 7.47 -16.92
CA CYS A 864 12.12 8.14 -15.62
C CYS A 864 13.07 7.39 -14.69
N ARG A 865 13.85 8.12 -13.90
CA ARG A 865 14.86 7.53 -13.04
C ARG A 865 15.28 8.50 -11.92
N LEU A 866 15.35 7.98 -10.68
CA LEU A 866 15.95 8.67 -9.53
C LEU A 866 17.37 8.16 -9.26
N TRP A 867 17.58 6.92 -8.88
CA TRP A 867 18.88 6.27 -8.63
C TRP A 867 19.18 5.08 -9.52
#